data_470ecb9389ea0f84bfab708a973af63e
#
_entry.id   470ecb9389ea0f84bfab708a973af63e
#
_cell.length_a   1.000
_cell.length_b   1.000
_cell.length_c   1.000
_cell.angle_alpha   90.00
_cell.angle_beta   90.00
_cell.angle_gamma   90.00
#
_symmetry.space_group_name_H-M   'P 1'
#
loop_
_entity.id
_entity.type
_entity.pdbx_description
1 polymer ?
#
loop_
_entity_poly.entity_id
_entity_poly.type
_entity_poly.pdbx_seq_one_letter_code
_entity_poly.pdbx_strand_id
1 'polypeptide(L)'
;MEAQSRQQMRQTRRRRCWLQALVVAALALAAVVAALEWAIDRQNIAALETPLPAATIIYDEHGRIASKLAAANIEEVPIDRVPNYFLEAIVATEDRRFYEHDGVDYYGLLRAMWRNIRAGAWVEGGSTITQQLAKNVFLTNEKTLTRKWKEWLIAQKIERTYSKQEILEMYINRIYFGAGAWGVASAAKTYFGKDVSELTLSESAMLAGLIKAPSALSPVRHYDKAVARRNVVLSLMKEQGYIDDQEWIAAKNEHIAIQQEPKRDPYVGKYPYYVDELIHEAIAQYGLTQSDVLSGGLRIYTELDPNMQQALEAVYANDSLFPSSPDGVPVQSGAVLLDPKTGGVKALVGGRGRHVFRGFNRATELRRQPGSTLKPLAVYTPALEQGYGPFSLLKDEPLNLGGYRPQNYDHTHRGTVTMYEAIIHSLNVPAVWLLNEIGLDKGMEALHRFGLPLGKEDRQLGIALGGMSRGVSPLEMAEAYAVFANDGVRLDGHLITKIVDAYGRKVAEWKPRRTVVTSKKVAQQMTFLLEGVIREGTGKRAAIPGRELAGKTGSTEMTIPGIDGVKDQWMVGYTPQLVGALWLGYDRPDETHYLTTTSGETAAIIFRHIMEKALADEPVVRFSLPLVKQAEREHKKREPKAPESVPPKVKEKPRTPGHEKGKNKKEKKEKKHGKGHGGKHE
;
A
#
# COMPACT_ATOMS: atom_id res chain seq x y z
N MET A 1 70.65 6.94 -48.77
CA MET A 1 69.86 5.76 -49.11
C MET A 1 69.26 5.03 -47.85
N GLU A 2 70.05 4.85 -46.79
CA GLU A 2 69.50 4.12 -45.57
C GLU A 2 68.40 4.84 -44.83
N ALA A 3 68.42 6.20 -44.74
CA ALA A 3 67.35 6.96 -44.03
C ALA A 3 66.01 6.89 -44.75
N GLN A 4 65.94 6.83 -46.05
CA GLN A 4 64.74 6.71 -46.85
C GLN A 4 64.22 5.29 -46.79
N SER A 5 65.04 4.27 -46.71
CA SER A 5 64.64 2.85 -46.53
C SER A 5 64.03 2.65 -45.14
N ARG A 6 64.59 3.23 -44.08
CA ARG A 6 64.03 3.16 -42.72
C ARG A 6 62.69 3.89 -42.60
N GLN A 7 62.48 4.96 -43.30
CA GLN A 7 61.22 5.71 -43.33
C GLN A 7 60.12 4.95 -44.08
N GLN A 8 60.45 4.30 -45.20
CA GLN A 8 59.51 3.42 -45.92
C GLN A 8 59.13 2.16 -45.10
N MET A 9 60.07 1.53 -44.40
CA MET A 9 59.82 0.42 -43.53
C MET A 9 58.92 0.79 -42.33
N ARG A 10 59.10 2.00 -41.76
CA ARG A 10 58.23 2.52 -40.70
C ARG A 10 56.81 2.81 -41.20
N GLN A 11 56.68 3.34 -42.43
CA GLN A 11 55.35 3.58 -43.05
C GLN A 11 54.62 2.29 -43.39
N THR A 12 55.29 1.28 -43.94
CA THR A 12 54.71 -0.03 -44.23
C THR A 12 54.34 -0.79 -42.94
N ARG A 13 55.16 -0.71 -41.88
CA ARG A 13 54.85 -1.29 -40.58
C ARG A 13 53.64 -0.58 -39.90
N ARG A 14 53.54 0.75 -39.99
CA ARG A 14 52.36 1.51 -39.52
C ARG A 14 51.10 1.11 -40.31
N ARG A 15 51.17 1.03 -41.64
CA ARG A 15 50.03 0.60 -42.47
C ARG A 15 49.60 -0.85 -42.16
N ARG A 16 50.49 -1.78 -41.90
CA ARG A 16 50.15 -3.13 -41.44
C ARG A 16 49.50 -3.16 -40.06
N CYS A 17 50.01 -2.37 -39.10
CA CYS A 17 49.39 -2.24 -37.78
C CYS A 17 47.98 -1.63 -37.87
N TRP A 18 47.75 -0.63 -38.70
CA TRP A 18 46.42 -0.04 -38.92
C TRP A 18 45.45 -1.03 -39.60
N LEU A 19 45.92 -1.80 -40.56
CA LEU A 19 45.14 -2.87 -41.22
C LEU A 19 44.77 -3.97 -40.19
N GLN A 20 45.70 -4.38 -39.38
CA GLN A 20 45.43 -5.38 -38.31
C GLN A 20 44.43 -4.83 -37.27
N ALA A 21 44.58 -3.58 -36.87
CA ALA A 21 43.64 -2.93 -35.95
C ALA A 21 42.21 -2.84 -36.55
N LEU A 22 42.10 -2.51 -37.84
CA LEU A 22 40.82 -2.50 -38.56
C LEU A 22 40.20 -3.92 -38.67
N VAL A 23 41.00 -4.93 -38.95
CA VAL A 23 40.52 -6.32 -38.99
C VAL A 23 40.04 -6.78 -37.61
N VAL A 24 40.79 -6.48 -36.54
CA VAL A 24 40.38 -6.79 -35.17
C VAL A 24 39.09 -6.07 -34.79
N ALA A 25 39.00 -4.77 -35.14
CA ALA A 25 37.76 -3.99 -34.90
C ALA A 25 36.57 -4.55 -35.69
N ALA A 26 36.76 -4.96 -36.95
CA ALA A 26 35.71 -5.58 -37.75
C ALA A 26 35.26 -6.93 -37.17
N LEU A 27 36.20 -7.77 -36.72
CA LEU A 27 35.90 -9.03 -36.07
C LEU A 27 35.18 -8.83 -34.73
N ALA A 28 35.60 -7.85 -33.96
CA ALA A 28 34.92 -7.49 -32.69
C ALA A 28 33.49 -7.00 -32.97
N LEU A 29 33.31 -6.16 -33.99
CA LEU A 29 31.96 -5.70 -34.38
C LEU A 29 31.09 -6.87 -34.86
N ALA A 30 31.63 -7.76 -35.67
CA ALA A 30 30.91 -8.95 -36.11
C ALA A 30 30.51 -9.88 -34.97
N ALA A 31 31.38 -10.04 -33.96
CA ALA A 31 31.07 -10.79 -32.75
C ALA A 31 29.95 -10.13 -31.91
N VAL A 32 29.97 -8.79 -31.79
CA VAL A 32 28.90 -8.04 -31.11
C VAL A 32 27.58 -8.18 -31.85
N VAL A 33 27.57 -8.05 -33.17
CA VAL A 33 26.38 -8.23 -33.99
C VAL A 33 25.83 -9.67 -33.84
N ALA A 34 26.68 -10.66 -33.91
CA ALA A 34 26.27 -12.07 -33.74
C ALA A 34 25.69 -12.35 -32.36
N ALA A 35 26.26 -11.74 -31.30
CA ALA A 35 25.76 -11.84 -29.94
C ALA A 35 24.39 -11.15 -29.78
N LEU A 36 24.18 -10.01 -30.44
CA LEU A 36 22.89 -9.30 -30.46
C LEU A 36 21.82 -10.13 -31.21
N GLU A 37 22.15 -10.65 -32.38
CA GLU A 37 21.26 -11.52 -33.16
C GLU A 37 20.82 -12.73 -32.33
N TRP A 38 21.76 -13.39 -31.69
CA TRP A 38 21.50 -14.51 -30.82
C TRP A 38 20.60 -14.13 -29.62
N ALA A 39 20.84 -12.94 -29.02
CA ALA A 39 20.03 -12.45 -27.91
C ALA A 39 18.60 -12.11 -28.34
N ILE A 40 18.39 -11.54 -29.53
CA ILE A 40 17.08 -11.25 -30.11
C ILE A 40 16.33 -12.56 -30.38
N ASP A 41 16.99 -13.53 -31.02
CA ASP A 41 16.36 -14.80 -31.38
C ASP A 41 15.93 -15.65 -30.18
N ARG A 42 16.58 -15.49 -29.06
CA ARG A 42 16.20 -16.15 -27.80
C ARG A 42 14.97 -15.55 -27.09
N GLN A 43 14.47 -14.39 -27.54
CA GLN A 43 13.27 -13.83 -26.93
C GLN A 43 12.05 -14.70 -27.23
N ASN A 44 11.32 -15.09 -26.17
CA ASN A 44 10.07 -15.82 -26.32
C ASN A 44 8.92 -14.81 -26.46
N ILE A 45 8.27 -14.80 -27.63
CA ILE A 45 7.13 -13.94 -27.94
C ILE A 45 5.83 -14.73 -28.18
N ALA A 46 5.79 -16.01 -27.84
CA ALA A 46 4.63 -16.90 -28.04
C ALA A 46 3.34 -16.39 -27.34
N ALA A 47 3.46 -15.55 -26.32
CA ALA A 47 2.31 -14.93 -25.67
C ALA A 47 1.50 -13.98 -26.60
N LEU A 48 2.07 -13.56 -27.72
CA LEU A 48 1.34 -12.79 -28.75
C LEU A 48 0.45 -13.67 -29.63
N GLU A 49 0.76 -14.94 -29.75
CA GLU A 49 0.02 -15.92 -30.59
C GLU A 49 -1.17 -16.53 -29.84
N THR A 50 -1.18 -16.42 -28.50
CA THR A 50 -2.29 -16.93 -27.71
C THR A 50 -3.48 -15.98 -27.79
N PRO A 51 -4.71 -16.51 -28.07
CA PRO A 51 -5.93 -15.72 -27.99
C PRO A 51 -6.01 -14.98 -26.65
N LEU A 52 -6.53 -13.76 -26.65
CA LEU A 52 -6.72 -13.00 -25.40
C LEU A 52 -7.66 -13.78 -24.50
N PRO A 53 -7.22 -14.24 -23.34
CA PRO A 53 -7.99 -15.18 -22.55
C PRO A 53 -9.10 -14.47 -21.77
N ALA A 54 -10.02 -15.30 -21.26
CA ALA A 54 -11.08 -14.88 -20.37
C ALA A 54 -10.54 -14.08 -19.18
N ALA A 55 -11.37 -13.20 -18.61
CA ALA A 55 -11.04 -12.41 -17.42
C ALA A 55 -10.44 -13.29 -16.31
N THR A 56 -9.36 -12.84 -15.69
CA THR A 56 -8.86 -13.47 -14.48
C THR A 56 -9.86 -13.30 -13.35
N ILE A 57 -10.20 -14.39 -12.69
CA ILE A 57 -11.19 -14.44 -11.61
C ILE A 57 -10.46 -14.61 -10.29
N ILE A 58 -10.77 -13.74 -9.34
CA ILE A 58 -10.27 -13.78 -7.97
C ILE A 58 -11.36 -14.39 -7.08
N TYR A 59 -10.98 -15.41 -6.35
CA TYR A 59 -11.85 -16.13 -5.41
C TYR A 59 -11.48 -15.74 -3.97
N ASP A 60 -12.50 -15.60 -3.11
CA ASP A 60 -12.34 -15.39 -1.68
C ASP A 60 -11.85 -16.68 -0.98
N GLU A 61 -11.64 -16.61 0.33
CA GLU A 61 -11.22 -17.74 1.16
C GLU A 61 -12.18 -18.94 1.14
N HIS A 62 -13.44 -18.70 0.79
CA HIS A 62 -14.47 -19.73 0.65
C HIS A 62 -14.63 -20.26 -0.78
N GLY A 63 -13.79 -19.81 -1.72
CA GLY A 63 -13.86 -20.19 -3.13
C GLY A 63 -15.03 -19.56 -3.91
N ARG A 64 -15.64 -18.48 -3.40
CA ARG A 64 -16.65 -17.71 -4.11
C ARG A 64 -15.98 -16.59 -4.91
N ILE A 65 -16.60 -16.14 -6.00
CA ILE A 65 -16.06 -15.04 -6.79
C ILE A 65 -16.08 -13.76 -5.95
N ALA A 66 -14.88 -13.21 -5.70
CA ALA A 66 -14.69 -11.97 -4.98
C ALA A 66 -14.52 -10.77 -5.91
N SER A 67 -13.69 -10.92 -6.93
CA SER A 67 -13.42 -9.88 -7.91
C SER A 67 -13.07 -10.47 -9.26
N LYS A 68 -13.19 -9.65 -10.31
CA LYS A 68 -12.71 -9.98 -11.65
C LYS A 68 -11.75 -8.90 -12.11
N LEU A 69 -10.58 -9.31 -12.57
CA LEU A 69 -9.65 -8.41 -13.24
C LEU A 69 -10.20 -8.13 -14.63
N ALA A 70 -10.18 -6.85 -14.98
CA ALA A 70 -10.85 -6.27 -16.11
C ALA A 70 -10.86 -7.12 -17.36
N ALA A 71 -11.92 -6.92 -18.12
CA ALA A 71 -12.29 -7.47 -19.39
C ALA A 71 -13.11 -8.76 -19.32
N ALA A 72 -14.29 -8.60 -18.78
CA ALA A 72 -15.38 -9.52 -19.11
C ALA A 72 -15.65 -9.62 -20.62
N ASN A 73 -15.02 -8.81 -21.45
CA ASN A 73 -15.13 -8.85 -22.92
C ASN A 73 -13.88 -8.21 -23.53
N ILE A 74 -12.72 -8.86 -23.51
CA ILE A 74 -11.73 -8.56 -24.52
C ILE A 74 -12.23 -9.28 -25.76
N GLU A 75 -12.94 -8.56 -26.59
CA GLU A 75 -13.29 -8.99 -27.93
C GLU A 75 -12.09 -8.60 -28.80
N GLU A 76 -11.35 -9.60 -29.27
CA GLU A 76 -10.33 -9.39 -30.30
C GLU A 76 -11.07 -8.99 -31.58
N VAL A 77 -10.70 -7.86 -32.11
CA VAL A 77 -11.23 -7.40 -33.39
C VAL A 77 -10.13 -7.43 -34.42
N PRO A 78 -10.40 -8.06 -35.58
CA PRO A 78 -9.49 -7.97 -36.72
C PRO A 78 -9.34 -6.49 -37.14
N ILE A 79 -8.15 -6.13 -37.61
CA ILE A 79 -7.80 -4.75 -37.93
C ILE A 79 -8.70 -4.16 -39.04
N ASP A 80 -9.22 -4.98 -39.93
CA ASP A 80 -10.11 -4.60 -41.04
C ASP A 80 -11.52 -4.15 -40.57
N ARG A 81 -11.92 -4.51 -39.33
CA ARG A 81 -13.17 -4.00 -38.71
C ARG A 81 -12.99 -2.68 -38.01
N VAL A 82 -11.75 -2.23 -37.80
CA VAL A 82 -11.45 -0.99 -37.09
C VAL A 82 -11.36 0.16 -38.10
N PRO A 83 -12.07 1.29 -37.86
CA PRO A 83 -12.01 2.43 -38.79
C PRO A 83 -10.56 2.93 -38.95
N ASN A 84 -10.19 3.26 -40.18
CA ASN A 84 -8.87 3.79 -40.51
C ASN A 84 -8.52 5.04 -39.67
N TYR A 85 -9.49 5.91 -39.43
CA TYR A 85 -9.29 7.10 -38.56
C TYR A 85 -8.71 6.73 -37.17
N PHE A 86 -9.13 5.60 -36.60
CA PHE A 86 -8.59 5.18 -35.31
C PHE A 86 -7.15 4.72 -35.43
N LEU A 87 -6.81 3.90 -36.46
CA LEU A 87 -5.46 3.42 -36.70
C LEU A 87 -4.51 4.59 -36.97
N GLU A 88 -4.93 5.54 -37.79
CA GLU A 88 -4.19 6.76 -38.12
C GLU A 88 -4.03 7.67 -36.88
N ALA A 89 -5.06 7.79 -36.03
CA ALA A 89 -4.99 8.54 -34.80
C ALA A 89 -3.96 7.95 -33.82
N ILE A 90 -3.90 6.61 -33.72
CA ILE A 90 -2.88 5.89 -32.93
C ILE A 90 -1.48 6.18 -33.47
N VAL A 91 -1.27 5.98 -34.77
CA VAL A 91 0.04 6.18 -35.41
C VAL A 91 0.48 7.64 -35.28
N ALA A 92 -0.42 8.60 -35.59
CA ALA A 92 -0.13 10.01 -35.49
C ALA A 92 0.26 10.46 -34.08
N THR A 93 -0.30 9.81 -33.05
CA THR A 93 -0.12 10.22 -31.66
C THR A 93 1.03 9.52 -30.96
N GLU A 94 1.14 8.21 -31.16
CA GLU A 94 2.08 7.36 -30.39
C GLU A 94 3.38 7.08 -31.15
N ASP A 95 3.32 7.00 -32.50
CA ASP A 95 4.48 6.59 -33.30
C ASP A 95 4.33 7.03 -34.76
N ARG A 96 4.51 8.31 -35.03
CA ARG A 96 4.25 8.91 -36.34
C ARG A 96 5.06 8.31 -37.51
N ARG A 97 6.15 7.59 -37.20
CA ARG A 97 7.01 6.92 -38.19
C ARG A 97 6.91 5.42 -38.12
N PHE A 98 5.81 4.90 -37.56
CA PHE A 98 5.60 3.48 -37.31
C PHE A 98 5.91 2.59 -38.52
N TYR A 99 5.54 3.02 -39.73
CA TYR A 99 5.75 2.28 -40.97
C TYR A 99 7.16 2.44 -41.57
N GLU A 100 8.03 3.30 -40.98
CA GLU A 100 9.34 3.64 -41.51
C GLU A 100 10.52 3.02 -40.74
N HIS A 101 10.27 2.44 -39.58
CA HIS A 101 11.32 1.88 -38.74
C HIS A 101 11.06 0.42 -38.34
N ASP A 102 12.11 -0.29 -37.94
CA ASP A 102 12.07 -1.67 -37.50
C ASP A 102 12.10 -1.74 -35.95
N GLY A 103 10.99 -1.42 -35.30
CA GLY A 103 10.78 -1.56 -33.83
C GLY A 103 11.29 -0.41 -33.00
N VAL A 104 12.26 0.37 -33.44
CA VAL A 104 12.80 1.54 -32.71
C VAL A 104 13.00 2.73 -33.67
N ASP A 105 12.36 3.85 -33.37
CA ASP A 105 12.57 5.08 -34.10
C ASP A 105 13.77 5.87 -33.52
N TYR A 106 14.97 5.62 -34.01
CA TYR A 106 16.18 6.32 -33.60
C TYR A 106 16.12 7.83 -33.91
N TYR A 107 15.49 8.23 -35.01
CA TYR A 107 15.28 9.66 -35.36
C TYR A 107 14.30 10.32 -34.39
N GLY A 108 13.21 9.63 -34.09
CA GLY A 108 12.22 10.11 -33.11
C GLY A 108 12.82 10.24 -31.71
N LEU A 109 13.66 9.30 -31.31
CA LEU A 109 14.36 9.36 -30.03
C LEU A 109 15.32 10.58 -29.93
N LEU A 110 16.11 10.84 -30.95
CA LEU A 110 17.01 12.00 -31.00
C LEU A 110 16.22 13.30 -30.99
N ARG A 111 15.14 13.39 -31.77
CA ARG A 111 14.24 14.54 -31.80
C ARG A 111 13.59 14.79 -30.45
N ALA A 112 13.06 13.74 -29.82
CA ALA A 112 12.45 13.84 -28.50
C ALA A 112 13.46 14.30 -27.44
N MET A 113 14.68 13.76 -27.47
CA MET A 113 15.76 14.18 -26.59
C MET A 113 16.11 15.66 -26.78
N TRP A 114 16.23 16.14 -28.01
CA TRP A 114 16.52 17.54 -28.29
C TRP A 114 15.39 18.48 -27.84
N ARG A 115 14.11 18.09 -28.07
CA ARG A 115 12.94 18.85 -27.62
C ARG A 115 12.84 18.92 -26.09
N ASN A 116 13.08 17.82 -25.40
CA ASN A 116 13.08 17.75 -23.94
C ASN A 116 14.18 18.62 -23.31
N ILE A 117 15.40 18.60 -23.89
CA ILE A 117 16.51 19.47 -23.47
C ILE A 117 16.14 20.95 -23.69
N ARG A 118 15.58 21.31 -24.85
CA ARG A 118 15.20 22.69 -25.16
C ARG A 118 14.05 23.20 -24.27
N ALA A 119 13.12 22.33 -23.90
CA ALA A 119 11.98 22.67 -23.06
C ALA A 119 12.32 22.65 -21.54
N GLY A 120 13.47 22.11 -21.15
CA GLY A 120 13.82 21.88 -19.73
C GLY A 120 12.87 20.91 -19.00
N ALA A 121 12.05 20.15 -19.74
CA ALA A 121 11.04 19.27 -19.22
C ALA A 121 10.80 18.08 -20.17
N TRP A 122 10.25 16.97 -19.64
CA TRP A 122 9.85 15.82 -20.45
C TRP A 122 8.53 16.11 -21.20
N VAL A 123 8.64 16.66 -22.42
CA VAL A 123 7.48 17.04 -23.25
C VAL A 123 7.13 16.02 -24.33
N GLU A 124 8.11 15.22 -24.79
CA GLU A 124 7.90 14.21 -25.84
C GLU A 124 8.50 12.86 -25.42
N GLY A 125 7.73 11.77 -25.62
CA GLY A 125 8.18 10.38 -25.42
C GLY A 125 8.82 9.83 -26.71
N GLY A 126 9.82 8.97 -26.57
CA GLY A 126 10.52 8.35 -27.71
C GLY A 126 10.29 6.83 -27.81
N SER A 127 9.23 6.28 -27.24
CA SER A 127 8.94 4.85 -27.35
C SER A 127 7.97 4.58 -28.49
N THR A 128 8.28 3.58 -29.33
CA THR A 128 7.44 3.16 -30.46
C THR A 128 6.25 2.30 -30.03
N ILE A 129 5.27 2.11 -30.91
CA ILE A 129 4.13 1.19 -30.73
C ILE A 129 4.64 -0.22 -30.40
N THR A 130 5.63 -0.72 -31.12
CA THR A 130 6.22 -2.04 -30.92
C THR A 130 6.90 -2.17 -29.54
N GLN A 131 7.61 -1.14 -29.10
CA GLN A 131 8.17 -1.09 -27.75
C GLN A 131 7.10 -1.04 -26.66
N GLN A 132 6.00 -0.32 -26.89
CA GLN A 132 4.87 -0.28 -25.96
C GLN A 132 4.17 -1.65 -25.91
N LEU A 133 3.99 -2.35 -27.03
CA LEU A 133 3.47 -3.70 -27.08
C LEU A 133 4.38 -4.64 -26.30
N ALA A 134 5.69 -4.63 -26.56
CA ALA A 134 6.68 -5.42 -25.84
C ALA A 134 6.63 -5.18 -24.33
N LYS A 135 6.56 -3.91 -23.92
CA LYS A 135 6.45 -3.51 -22.51
C LYS A 135 5.16 -4.04 -21.89
N ASN A 136 4.02 -3.85 -22.54
CA ASN A 136 2.71 -4.16 -21.98
C ASN A 136 2.47 -5.68 -21.84
N VAL A 137 3.03 -6.49 -22.76
CA VAL A 137 2.82 -7.95 -22.77
C VAL A 137 3.86 -8.70 -21.95
N PHE A 138 5.15 -8.29 -21.98
CA PHE A 138 6.26 -9.11 -21.47
C PHE A 138 7.00 -8.51 -20.26
N LEU A 139 6.81 -7.22 -19.93
CA LEU A 139 7.67 -6.53 -18.95
C LEU A 139 6.88 -5.88 -17.83
N THR A 140 7.56 -5.70 -16.69
CA THR A 140 7.04 -4.96 -15.53
C THR A 140 7.15 -3.44 -15.71
N ASN A 141 6.46 -2.66 -14.87
CA ASN A 141 6.50 -1.19 -14.92
C ASN A 141 7.76 -0.56 -14.28
N GLU A 142 8.74 -1.36 -13.90
CA GLU A 142 10.00 -0.87 -13.34
C GLU A 142 10.72 0.07 -14.31
N LYS A 143 11.25 1.18 -13.78
CA LYS A 143 12.01 2.16 -14.56
C LYS A 143 13.51 1.88 -14.50
N THR A 144 13.94 0.72 -15.02
CA THR A 144 15.35 0.31 -15.04
C THR A 144 15.93 0.28 -16.47
N LEU A 145 17.24 0.52 -16.60
CA LEU A 145 17.94 0.39 -17.89
C LEU A 145 17.89 -1.06 -18.40
N THR A 146 17.97 -2.03 -17.49
CA THR A 146 17.89 -3.46 -17.84
C THR A 146 16.53 -3.82 -18.47
N ARG A 147 15.44 -3.27 -17.92
CA ARG A 147 14.11 -3.43 -18.50
C ARG A 147 14.06 -2.79 -19.90
N LYS A 148 14.60 -1.56 -20.07
CA LYS A 148 14.57 -0.88 -21.37
C LYS A 148 15.39 -1.62 -22.43
N TRP A 149 16.48 -2.28 -22.01
CA TRP A 149 17.24 -3.17 -22.89
C TRP A 149 16.46 -4.41 -23.33
N LYS A 150 15.75 -5.07 -22.39
CA LYS A 150 14.85 -6.19 -22.70
C LYS A 150 13.73 -5.77 -23.64
N GLU A 151 13.10 -4.62 -23.37
CA GLU A 151 12.07 -4.03 -24.23
C GLU A 151 12.57 -3.86 -25.66
N TRP A 152 13.81 -3.38 -25.85
CA TRP A 152 14.43 -3.24 -27.14
C TRP A 152 14.63 -4.61 -27.84
N LEU A 153 15.16 -5.62 -27.16
CA LEU A 153 15.36 -6.96 -27.70
C LEU A 153 14.04 -7.60 -28.16
N ILE A 154 13.00 -7.51 -27.32
CA ILE A 154 11.68 -8.06 -27.61
C ILE A 154 11.04 -7.30 -28.79
N ALA A 155 11.11 -5.97 -28.83
CA ALA A 155 10.60 -5.18 -29.94
C ALA A 155 11.25 -5.57 -31.27
N GLN A 156 12.58 -5.78 -31.30
CA GLN A 156 13.29 -6.27 -32.48
C GLN A 156 12.80 -7.66 -32.92
N LYS A 157 12.54 -8.56 -31.96
CA LYS A 157 12.01 -9.90 -32.28
C LYS A 157 10.61 -9.83 -32.85
N ILE A 158 9.74 -8.99 -32.30
CA ILE A 158 8.36 -8.77 -32.77
C ILE A 158 8.37 -8.29 -34.23
N GLU A 159 9.16 -7.27 -34.56
CA GLU A 159 9.24 -6.71 -35.93
C GLU A 159 9.79 -7.68 -36.96
N ARG A 160 10.63 -8.61 -36.56
CA ARG A 160 11.13 -9.68 -37.45
C ARG A 160 10.12 -10.78 -37.68
N THR A 161 9.17 -10.91 -36.77
CA THR A 161 8.21 -12.06 -36.80
C THR A 161 6.87 -11.63 -37.38
N TYR A 162 6.41 -10.40 -37.16
CA TYR A 162 5.09 -9.92 -37.54
C TYR A 162 5.17 -8.70 -38.45
N SER A 163 4.19 -8.57 -39.34
CA SER A 163 4.00 -7.37 -40.17
C SER A 163 3.55 -6.17 -39.33
N LYS A 164 3.69 -4.96 -39.86
CA LYS A 164 3.21 -3.74 -39.21
C LYS A 164 1.71 -3.77 -38.90
N GLN A 165 0.91 -4.35 -39.77
CA GLN A 165 -0.52 -4.52 -39.54
C GLN A 165 -0.81 -5.47 -38.38
N GLU A 166 -0.16 -6.61 -38.32
CA GLU A 166 -0.31 -7.56 -37.21
C GLU A 166 0.16 -6.95 -35.87
N ILE A 167 1.28 -6.19 -35.86
CA ILE A 167 1.75 -5.48 -34.68
C ILE A 167 0.73 -4.46 -34.20
N LEU A 168 0.13 -3.70 -35.11
CA LEU A 168 -0.89 -2.70 -34.80
C LEU A 168 -2.17 -3.35 -34.28
N GLU A 169 -2.59 -4.48 -34.90
CA GLU A 169 -3.74 -5.27 -34.44
C GLU A 169 -3.53 -5.79 -33.02
N MET A 170 -2.37 -6.41 -32.74
CA MET A 170 -2.03 -6.87 -31.41
C MET A 170 -1.99 -5.74 -30.39
N TYR A 171 -1.50 -4.56 -30.79
CA TYR A 171 -1.41 -3.39 -29.94
C TYR A 171 -2.79 -2.85 -29.54
N ILE A 172 -3.68 -2.59 -30.50
CA ILE A 172 -5.00 -2.00 -30.27
C ILE A 172 -5.92 -2.96 -29.47
N ASN A 173 -5.71 -4.27 -29.59
CA ASN A 173 -6.46 -5.27 -28.84
C ASN A 173 -5.94 -5.46 -27.39
N ARG A 174 -4.69 -5.07 -27.09
CA ARG A 174 -4.03 -5.34 -25.79
C ARG A 174 -3.77 -4.09 -24.94
N ILE A 175 -4.07 -2.90 -25.45
CA ILE A 175 -3.83 -1.66 -24.70
C ILE A 175 -4.99 -1.31 -23.78
N TYR A 176 -4.67 -0.67 -22.66
CA TYR A 176 -5.65 -0.19 -21.69
C TYR A 176 -6.10 1.23 -21.99
N PHE A 177 -7.42 1.43 -22.11
CA PHE A 177 -8.05 2.72 -22.40
C PHE A 177 -8.65 3.42 -21.18
N GLY A 178 -8.56 2.84 -19.98
CA GLY A 178 -9.19 3.38 -18.76
C GLY A 178 -10.59 2.80 -18.51
N ALA A 179 -11.17 3.12 -17.36
CA ALA A 179 -12.50 2.64 -16.93
C ALA A 179 -12.68 1.11 -17.00
N GLY A 180 -11.61 0.34 -16.90
CA GLY A 180 -11.63 -1.12 -17.04
C GLY A 180 -11.64 -1.63 -18.49
N ALA A 181 -11.55 -0.76 -19.49
CA ALA A 181 -11.59 -1.13 -20.90
C ALA A 181 -10.18 -1.51 -21.41
N TRP A 182 -10.04 -2.76 -21.81
CA TRP A 182 -8.86 -3.32 -22.48
C TRP A 182 -9.23 -3.66 -23.93
N GLY A 183 -8.42 -3.22 -24.85
CA GLY A 183 -8.71 -3.33 -26.29
C GLY A 183 -9.73 -2.29 -26.78
N VAL A 184 -9.62 -1.98 -28.07
CA VAL A 184 -10.43 -0.93 -28.72
C VAL A 184 -11.92 -1.25 -28.72
N ALA A 185 -12.32 -2.51 -28.91
CA ALA A 185 -13.72 -2.91 -28.90
C ALA A 185 -14.37 -2.70 -27.52
N SER A 186 -13.68 -3.10 -26.46
CA SER A 186 -14.11 -2.84 -25.10
C SER A 186 -14.20 -1.33 -24.82
N ALA A 187 -13.26 -0.54 -25.34
CA ALA A 187 -13.25 0.91 -25.16
C ALA A 187 -14.43 1.58 -25.89
N ALA A 188 -14.73 1.18 -27.14
CA ALA A 188 -15.87 1.67 -27.90
C ALA A 188 -17.21 1.39 -27.19
N LYS A 189 -17.39 0.18 -26.69
CA LYS A 189 -18.57 -0.20 -25.88
C LYS A 189 -18.64 0.56 -24.56
N THR A 190 -17.51 0.69 -23.85
CA THR A 190 -17.49 1.33 -22.53
C THR A 190 -17.78 2.82 -22.59
N TYR A 191 -17.21 3.52 -23.56
CA TYR A 191 -17.31 4.98 -23.61
C TYR A 191 -18.46 5.48 -24.47
N PHE A 192 -18.80 4.77 -25.55
CA PHE A 192 -19.78 5.24 -26.54
C PHE A 192 -20.96 4.28 -26.71
N GLY A 193 -20.93 3.06 -26.18
CA GLY A 193 -21.98 2.05 -26.33
C GLY A 193 -22.09 1.48 -27.75
N LYS A 194 -21.05 1.63 -28.57
CA LYS A 194 -21.02 1.31 -30.00
C LYS A 194 -20.15 0.11 -30.31
N ASP A 195 -20.36 -0.52 -31.44
CA ASP A 195 -19.39 -1.40 -32.08
C ASP A 195 -18.16 -0.58 -32.52
N VAL A 196 -17.00 -1.21 -32.55
CA VAL A 196 -15.76 -0.53 -32.92
C VAL A 196 -15.81 0.03 -34.35
N SER A 197 -16.51 -0.67 -35.26
CA SER A 197 -16.68 -0.25 -36.65
C SER A 197 -17.51 1.03 -36.83
N GLU A 198 -18.23 1.44 -35.80
CA GLU A 198 -19.11 2.63 -35.80
C GLU A 198 -18.43 3.88 -35.18
N LEU A 199 -17.17 3.80 -34.83
CA LEU A 199 -16.44 4.92 -34.25
C LEU A 199 -16.31 6.06 -35.27
N THR A 200 -16.69 7.28 -34.87
CA THR A 200 -16.45 8.49 -35.65
C THR A 200 -15.00 8.93 -35.59
N LEU A 201 -14.56 9.84 -36.45
CA LEU A 201 -13.22 10.44 -36.39
C LEU A 201 -12.95 11.07 -35.01
N SER A 202 -13.93 11.77 -34.45
CA SER A 202 -13.81 12.44 -33.15
C SER A 202 -13.68 11.46 -32.00
N GLU A 203 -14.49 10.39 -32.02
CA GLU A 203 -14.42 9.31 -31.03
C GLU A 203 -13.10 8.54 -31.13
N SER A 204 -12.64 8.23 -32.33
CA SER A 204 -11.35 7.61 -32.64
C SER A 204 -10.17 8.42 -32.09
N ALA A 205 -10.16 9.72 -32.35
CA ALA A 205 -9.17 10.64 -31.83
C ALA A 205 -9.21 10.76 -30.29
N MET A 206 -10.42 10.69 -29.70
CA MET A 206 -10.56 10.66 -28.25
C MET A 206 -9.93 9.39 -27.66
N LEU A 207 -10.28 8.20 -28.15
CA LEU A 207 -9.70 6.95 -27.67
C LEU A 207 -8.18 6.93 -27.80
N ALA A 208 -7.63 7.30 -28.97
CA ALA A 208 -6.18 7.40 -29.16
C ALA A 208 -5.53 8.33 -28.14
N GLY A 209 -6.20 9.45 -27.81
CA GLY A 209 -5.74 10.39 -26.80
C GLY A 209 -5.68 9.84 -25.38
N LEU A 210 -6.56 8.88 -25.02
CA LEU A 210 -6.62 8.29 -23.68
C LEU A 210 -5.38 7.45 -23.34
N ILE A 211 -4.71 6.87 -24.32
CA ILE A 211 -3.58 5.95 -24.14
C ILE A 211 -2.48 6.57 -23.29
N LYS A 212 -2.20 7.85 -23.46
CA LYS A 212 -1.16 8.58 -22.73
C LYS A 212 -1.34 8.53 -21.21
N ALA A 213 -2.59 8.64 -20.73
CA ALA A 213 -2.92 8.64 -19.30
C ALA A 213 -4.39 8.24 -19.10
N PRO A 214 -4.75 6.96 -19.28
CA PRO A 214 -6.13 6.51 -19.40
C PRO A 214 -7.04 6.90 -18.22
N SER A 215 -6.51 6.81 -17.00
CA SER A 215 -7.28 7.17 -15.79
C SER A 215 -7.44 8.68 -15.61
N ALA A 216 -6.42 9.46 -15.95
CA ALA A 216 -6.43 10.92 -15.79
C ALA A 216 -7.19 11.65 -16.90
N LEU A 217 -7.33 11.02 -18.06
CA LEU A 217 -8.01 11.54 -19.24
C LEU A 217 -9.39 10.90 -19.50
N SER A 218 -9.87 10.01 -18.61
CA SER A 218 -11.15 9.32 -18.79
C SER A 218 -12.30 10.30 -19.02
N PRO A 219 -13.02 10.21 -20.13
CA PRO A 219 -14.09 11.16 -20.47
C PRO A 219 -15.30 11.07 -19.52
N VAL A 220 -15.51 9.92 -18.88
CA VAL A 220 -16.55 9.74 -17.85
C VAL A 220 -16.30 10.62 -16.62
N ARG A 221 -15.04 10.95 -16.35
CA ARG A 221 -14.65 11.67 -15.12
C ARG A 221 -14.13 13.07 -15.39
N HIS A 222 -13.49 13.26 -16.53
CA HIS A 222 -12.78 14.49 -16.91
C HIS A 222 -13.03 14.82 -18.38
N TYR A 223 -14.30 15.02 -18.72
CA TYR A 223 -14.74 15.24 -20.11
C TYR A 223 -13.92 16.34 -20.80
N ASP A 224 -13.76 17.50 -20.17
CA ASP A 224 -13.02 18.62 -20.75
C ASP A 224 -11.54 18.28 -21.05
N LYS A 225 -10.91 17.51 -20.18
CA LYS A 225 -9.52 17.05 -20.40
C LYS A 225 -9.44 16.05 -21.55
N ALA A 226 -10.43 15.16 -21.67
CA ALA A 226 -10.51 14.21 -22.77
C ALA A 226 -10.73 14.93 -24.10
N VAL A 227 -11.62 15.91 -24.14
CA VAL A 227 -11.87 16.77 -25.33
C VAL A 227 -10.61 17.57 -25.69
N ALA A 228 -9.97 18.21 -24.72
CA ALA A 228 -8.71 18.92 -24.98
C ALA A 228 -7.64 18.00 -25.57
N ARG A 229 -7.52 16.77 -25.05
CA ARG A 229 -6.58 15.78 -25.57
C ARG A 229 -6.96 15.26 -26.94
N ARG A 230 -8.26 14.99 -27.21
CA ARG A 230 -8.80 14.68 -28.56
C ARG A 230 -8.37 15.75 -29.57
N ASN A 231 -8.53 17.02 -29.21
CA ASN A 231 -8.19 18.13 -30.12
C ASN A 231 -6.69 18.16 -30.46
N VAL A 232 -5.82 17.76 -29.51
CA VAL A 232 -4.38 17.58 -29.79
C VAL A 232 -4.17 16.45 -30.82
N VAL A 233 -4.85 15.30 -30.65
CA VAL A 233 -4.75 14.17 -31.59
C VAL A 233 -5.22 14.59 -32.99
N LEU A 234 -6.39 15.23 -33.12
CA LEU A 234 -6.89 15.75 -34.38
C LEU A 234 -5.90 16.72 -35.07
N SER A 235 -5.25 17.57 -34.28
CA SER A 235 -4.22 18.48 -34.83
C SER A 235 -2.99 17.72 -35.32
N LEU A 236 -2.58 16.64 -34.66
CA LEU A 236 -1.48 15.77 -35.10
C LEU A 236 -1.84 15.02 -36.39
N MET A 237 -3.08 14.51 -36.49
CA MET A 237 -3.59 13.85 -37.70
C MET A 237 -3.56 14.79 -38.88
N LYS A 238 -4.02 16.04 -38.70
CA LYS A 238 -3.98 17.09 -39.73
C LYS A 238 -2.55 17.45 -40.12
N GLU A 239 -1.67 17.68 -39.13
CA GLU A 239 -0.25 18.02 -39.40
C GLU A 239 0.47 16.92 -40.23
N GLN A 240 0.04 15.66 -40.07
CA GLN A 240 0.58 14.52 -40.79
C GLN A 240 -0.18 14.16 -42.09
N GLY A 241 -1.23 14.89 -42.41
CA GLY A 241 -1.99 14.73 -43.67
C GLY A 241 -2.97 13.57 -43.69
N TYR A 242 -3.33 13.00 -42.51
CA TYR A 242 -4.37 11.96 -42.39
C TYR A 242 -5.80 12.50 -42.55
N ILE A 243 -6.01 13.77 -42.19
CA ILE A 243 -7.29 14.47 -42.33
C ILE A 243 -7.08 15.85 -42.91
N ASP A 244 -8.13 16.35 -43.62
CA ASP A 244 -8.12 17.69 -44.19
C ASP A 244 -8.66 18.74 -43.20
N ASP A 245 -8.73 20.03 -43.65
CA ASP A 245 -9.20 21.13 -42.84
C ASP A 245 -10.69 21.03 -42.49
N GLN A 246 -11.49 20.49 -43.39
CA GLN A 246 -12.95 20.35 -43.19
C GLN A 246 -13.23 19.25 -42.18
N GLU A 247 -12.58 18.10 -42.31
CA GLU A 247 -12.66 16.97 -41.38
C GLU A 247 -12.20 17.39 -39.99
N TRP A 248 -11.05 18.11 -39.90
CA TRP A 248 -10.53 18.61 -38.62
C TRP A 248 -11.52 19.55 -37.92
N ILE A 249 -12.12 20.52 -38.64
CA ILE A 249 -13.10 21.46 -38.10
C ILE A 249 -14.34 20.71 -37.63
N ALA A 250 -14.87 19.81 -38.47
CA ALA A 250 -16.05 19.01 -38.15
C ALA A 250 -15.86 18.17 -36.90
N ALA A 251 -14.77 17.38 -36.84
CA ALA A 251 -14.46 16.51 -35.69
C ALA A 251 -14.18 17.28 -34.41
N LYS A 252 -13.54 18.45 -34.49
CA LYS A 252 -13.28 19.30 -33.33
C LYS A 252 -14.57 19.87 -32.72
N ASN A 253 -15.58 20.18 -33.55
CA ASN A 253 -16.85 20.76 -33.10
C ASN A 253 -17.87 19.67 -32.73
N GLU A 254 -17.62 18.42 -33.06
CA GLU A 254 -18.50 17.30 -32.71
C GLU A 254 -18.60 17.13 -31.19
N HIS A 255 -19.85 17.09 -30.72
CA HIS A 255 -20.15 16.76 -29.33
C HIS A 255 -20.22 15.24 -29.16
N ILE A 256 -19.31 14.68 -28.37
CA ILE A 256 -19.26 13.24 -28.12
C ILE A 256 -20.16 12.90 -26.93
N ALA A 257 -21.19 12.09 -27.19
CA ALA A 257 -22.02 11.54 -26.13
C ALA A 257 -21.28 10.41 -25.42
N ILE A 258 -20.99 10.61 -24.14
CA ILE A 258 -20.36 9.57 -23.30
C ILE A 258 -21.45 8.75 -22.65
N GLN A 259 -21.35 7.43 -22.77
CA GLN A 259 -22.28 6.51 -22.13
C GLN A 259 -22.17 6.66 -20.61
N GLN A 260 -23.26 7.08 -19.97
CA GLN A 260 -23.38 7.08 -18.52
C GLN A 260 -23.71 5.65 -18.09
N GLU A 261 -22.72 5.00 -17.47
CA GLU A 261 -22.77 3.68 -16.83
C GLU A 261 -23.27 2.51 -17.72
N PRO A 262 -22.34 1.80 -18.39
CA PRO A 262 -22.66 0.44 -18.84
C PRO A 262 -23.02 -0.40 -17.60
N LYS A 263 -23.97 -1.36 -17.72
CA LYS A 263 -24.26 -2.36 -16.70
C LYS A 263 -22.93 -3.08 -16.37
N ARG A 264 -22.26 -2.62 -15.31
CA ARG A 264 -20.99 -3.20 -14.87
C ARG A 264 -21.28 -4.54 -14.24
N ASP A 265 -20.51 -5.55 -14.61
CA ASP A 265 -20.40 -6.77 -13.80
C ASP A 265 -20.03 -6.34 -12.37
N PRO A 266 -20.87 -6.67 -11.34
CA PRO A 266 -20.67 -6.20 -9.97
C PRO A 266 -19.35 -6.67 -9.34
N TYR A 267 -18.66 -7.60 -9.98
CA TYR A 267 -17.37 -8.11 -9.54
C TYR A 267 -16.18 -7.39 -10.18
N VAL A 268 -16.35 -6.68 -11.29
CA VAL A 268 -15.24 -5.98 -11.96
C VAL A 268 -14.79 -4.77 -11.17
N GLY A 269 -13.51 -4.76 -10.79
CA GLY A 269 -12.87 -3.68 -10.04
C GLY A 269 -13.29 -3.60 -8.57
N LYS A 270 -13.89 -4.65 -8.02
CA LYS A 270 -14.21 -4.78 -6.60
C LYS A 270 -12.93 -5.00 -5.79
N TYR A 271 -12.85 -4.41 -4.59
CA TYR A 271 -11.71 -4.47 -3.68
C TYR A 271 -10.38 -3.98 -4.29
N PRO A 272 -10.34 -2.75 -4.79
CA PRO A 272 -9.27 -2.31 -5.69
C PRO A 272 -7.88 -2.32 -5.06
N TYR A 273 -7.72 -1.93 -3.80
CA TYR A 273 -6.41 -1.98 -3.14
C TYR A 273 -5.92 -3.41 -2.87
N TYR A 274 -6.85 -4.31 -2.51
CA TYR A 274 -6.54 -5.72 -2.33
C TYR A 274 -6.11 -6.37 -3.65
N VAL A 275 -6.82 -6.05 -4.72
CA VAL A 275 -6.53 -6.54 -6.07
C VAL A 275 -5.18 -6.02 -6.58
N ASP A 276 -4.85 -4.74 -6.33
CA ASP A 276 -3.55 -4.19 -6.72
C ASP A 276 -2.39 -4.92 -6.02
N GLU A 277 -2.53 -5.21 -4.72
CA GLU A 277 -1.52 -5.95 -3.97
C GLU A 277 -1.42 -7.40 -4.43
N LEU A 278 -2.56 -8.04 -4.71
CA LEU A 278 -2.59 -9.39 -5.31
C LEU A 278 -1.83 -9.44 -6.63
N ILE A 279 -2.01 -8.45 -7.50
CA ILE A 279 -1.26 -8.35 -8.76
C ILE A 279 0.24 -8.20 -8.48
N HIS A 280 0.59 -7.38 -7.49
CA HIS A 280 1.98 -7.20 -7.07
C HIS A 280 2.58 -8.50 -6.54
N GLU A 281 1.89 -9.21 -5.65
CA GLU A 281 2.31 -10.52 -5.10
C GLU A 281 2.48 -11.56 -6.22
N ALA A 282 1.50 -11.65 -7.15
CA ALA A 282 1.54 -12.58 -8.27
C ALA A 282 2.78 -12.39 -9.16
N ILE A 283 3.17 -11.14 -9.38
CA ILE A 283 4.35 -10.80 -10.17
C ILE A 283 5.64 -11.04 -9.38
N ALA A 284 5.70 -10.53 -8.13
CA ALA A 284 6.94 -10.53 -7.35
C ALA A 284 7.31 -11.91 -6.81
N GLN A 285 6.33 -12.70 -6.34
CA GLN A 285 6.58 -13.99 -5.69
C GLN A 285 6.45 -15.18 -6.64
N TYR A 286 5.53 -15.11 -7.59
CA TYR A 286 5.24 -16.24 -8.47
C TYR A 286 5.78 -16.07 -9.90
N GLY A 287 6.44 -14.94 -10.20
CA GLY A 287 7.13 -14.71 -11.47
C GLY A 287 6.21 -14.54 -12.67
N LEU A 288 4.93 -14.25 -12.44
CA LEU A 288 3.97 -13.99 -13.51
C LEU A 288 4.22 -12.59 -14.11
N THR A 289 3.91 -12.46 -15.40
CA THR A 289 3.88 -11.12 -16.00
C THR A 289 2.57 -10.40 -15.65
N GLN A 290 2.56 -9.08 -15.76
CA GLN A 290 1.33 -8.31 -15.61
C GLN A 290 0.25 -8.78 -16.59
N SER A 291 0.63 -9.12 -17.82
CA SER A 291 -0.29 -9.64 -18.82
C SER A 291 -0.91 -10.97 -18.41
N ASP A 292 -0.11 -11.89 -17.85
CA ASP A 292 -0.63 -13.16 -17.33
C ASP A 292 -1.70 -12.94 -16.26
N VAL A 293 -1.43 -12.02 -15.34
CA VAL A 293 -2.36 -11.74 -14.21
C VAL A 293 -3.62 -11.03 -14.69
N LEU A 294 -3.50 -10.05 -15.61
CA LEU A 294 -4.64 -9.25 -16.03
C LEU A 294 -5.52 -9.91 -17.08
N SER A 295 -4.91 -10.67 -17.98
CA SER A 295 -5.56 -11.24 -19.17
C SER A 295 -5.26 -12.71 -19.43
N GLY A 296 -4.59 -13.39 -18.50
CA GLY A 296 -4.23 -14.83 -18.62
C GLY A 296 -5.36 -15.81 -18.32
N GLY A 297 -6.58 -15.34 -18.05
CA GLY A 297 -7.70 -16.23 -17.71
C GLY A 297 -7.46 -17.04 -16.43
N LEU A 298 -6.65 -16.52 -15.54
CA LEU A 298 -6.26 -17.19 -14.31
C LEU A 298 -7.43 -17.29 -13.33
N ARG A 299 -7.41 -18.31 -12.51
CA ARG A 299 -8.25 -18.43 -11.31
C ARG A 299 -7.34 -18.32 -10.11
N ILE A 300 -7.44 -17.19 -9.40
CA ILE A 300 -6.58 -16.88 -8.25
C ILE A 300 -7.41 -17.02 -6.99
N TYR A 301 -7.04 -17.98 -6.16
CA TYR A 301 -7.64 -18.23 -4.85
C TYR A 301 -6.86 -17.45 -3.80
N THR A 302 -7.58 -16.82 -2.87
CA THR A 302 -6.99 -15.88 -1.93
C THR A 302 -7.45 -16.14 -0.49
N GLU A 303 -6.81 -15.45 0.45
CA GLU A 303 -7.21 -15.34 1.86
C GLU A 303 -8.24 -14.23 2.10
N LEU A 304 -8.73 -13.56 1.07
CA LEU A 304 -9.69 -12.46 1.18
C LEU A 304 -10.96 -12.89 1.91
N ASP A 305 -11.29 -12.20 2.99
CA ASP A 305 -12.61 -12.23 3.61
C ASP A 305 -13.43 -11.02 3.10
N PRO A 306 -14.49 -11.25 2.31
CA PRO A 306 -15.30 -10.16 1.77
C PRO A 306 -16.00 -9.30 2.84
N ASN A 307 -16.37 -9.87 3.99
CA ASN A 307 -17.03 -9.14 5.06
C ASN A 307 -16.04 -8.21 5.76
N MET A 308 -14.84 -8.71 6.07
CA MET A 308 -13.77 -7.92 6.67
C MET A 308 -13.29 -6.81 5.72
N GLN A 309 -13.17 -7.12 4.42
CA GLN A 309 -12.77 -6.12 3.43
C GLN A 309 -13.82 -5.02 3.28
N GLN A 310 -15.11 -5.37 3.21
CA GLN A 310 -16.21 -4.40 3.15
C GLN A 310 -16.28 -3.56 4.44
N ALA A 311 -16.08 -4.18 5.59
CA ALA A 311 -16.02 -3.48 6.88
C ALA A 311 -14.90 -2.42 6.88
N LEU A 312 -13.72 -2.78 6.40
CA LEU A 312 -12.57 -1.89 6.28
C LEU A 312 -12.85 -0.74 5.28
N GLU A 313 -13.34 -1.05 4.09
CA GLU A 313 -13.71 -0.06 3.07
C GLU A 313 -14.80 0.90 3.56
N ALA A 314 -15.80 0.40 4.29
CA ALA A 314 -16.87 1.22 4.87
C ALA A 314 -16.36 2.23 5.93
N VAL A 315 -15.34 1.86 6.72
CA VAL A 315 -14.69 2.80 7.63
C VAL A 315 -13.91 3.87 6.87
N TYR A 316 -13.19 3.49 5.81
CA TYR A 316 -12.42 4.42 4.98
C TYR A 316 -13.30 5.35 4.12
N ALA A 317 -14.52 4.96 3.81
CA ALA A 317 -15.51 5.78 3.12
C ALA A 317 -16.16 6.83 4.05
N ASN A 318 -16.02 6.68 5.37
CA ASN A 318 -16.59 7.62 6.33
C ASN A 318 -15.58 8.71 6.72
N ASP A 319 -15.58 9.82 6.00
CA ASP A 319 -14.67 10.94 6.22
C ASP A 319 -14.74 11.54 7.64
N SER A 320 -15.87 11.41 8.34
CA SER A 320 -16.04 11.96 9.70
C SER A 320 -15.18 11.27 10.76
N LEU A 321 -14.66 10.08 10.47
CA LEU A 321 -13.75 9.34 11.36
C LEU A 321 -12.31 9.84 11.28
N PHE A 322 -11.97 10.60 10.24
CA PHE A 322 -10.61 11.06 9.98
C PHE A 322 -10.47 12.56 10.26
N PRO A 323 -9.28 13.01 10.66
CA PRO A 323 -9.03 14.44 10.84
C PRO A 323 -9.30 15.21 9.54
N SER A 324 -9.92 16.37 9.66
CA SER A 324 -10.09 17.33 8.56
C SER A 324 -8.78 18.08 8.32
N SER A 325 -8.58 18.52 7.07
CA SER A 325 -7.49 19.39 6.68
C SER A 325 -8.03 20.77 6.28
N PRO A 326 -7.37 21.88 6.67
CA PRO A 326 -7.86 23.23 6.37
C PRO A 326 -7.95 23.55 4.88
N ASP A 327 -7.10 22.96 4.05
CA ASP A 327 -6.96 23.22 2.61
C ASP A 327 -7.54 22.10 1.72
N GLY A 328 -8.19 21.11 2.34
CA GLY A 328 -8.78 19.99 1.63
C GLY A 328 -7.81 18.88 1.20
N VAL A 329 -6.50 18.96 1.53
CA VAL A 329 -5.55 17.87 1.34
C VAL A 329 -5.86 16.77 2.38
N PRO A 330 -6.35 15.59 1.98
CA PRO A 330 -6.83 14.63 2.96
C PRO A 330 -5.68 14.01 3.75
N VAL A 331 -5.87 13.89 5.06
CA VAL A 331 -5.05 12.98 5.87
C VAL A 331 -5.18 11.57 5.31
N GLN A 332 -4.07 10.93 5.01
CA GLN A 332 -4.00 9.61 4.44
C GLN A 332 -3.91 8.52 5.50
N SER A 333 -4.22 7.29 5.09
CA SER A 333 -4.15 6.12 5.96
C SER A 333 -3.91 4.86 5.13
N GLY A 334 -3.32 3.84 5.76
CA GLY A 334 -3.23 2.49 5.25
C GLY A 334 -3.52 1.50 6.38
N ALA A 335 -4.28 0.45 6.09
CA ALA A 335 -4.60 -0.59 7.07
C ALA A 335 -4.61 -1.99 6.47
N VAL A 336 -4.27 -2.97 7.32
CA VAL A 336 -4.26 -4.41 7.00
C VAL A 336 -4.93 -5.18 8.12
N LEU A 337 -5.70 -6.19 7.75
CA LEU A 337 -6.22 -7.25 8.62
C LEU A 337 -5.62 -8.58 8.20
N LEU A 338 -5.05 -9.33 9.16
CA LEU A 338 -4.29 -10.55 8.92
C LEU A 338 -4.67 -11.63 9.91
N ASP A 339 -4.83 -12.87 9.44
CA ASP A 339 -4.99 -14.05 10.29
C ASP A 339 -3.63 -14.47 10.89
N PRO A 340 -3.45 -14.42 12.20
CA PRO A 340 -2.18 -14.79 12.82
C PRO A 340 -1.80 -16.27 12.67
N LYS A 341 -2.75 -17.15 12.36
CA LYS A 341 -2.54 -18.60 12.29
C LYS A 341 -2.10 -19.08 10.91
N THR A 342 -2.51 -18.35 9.86
CA THR A 342 -2.14 -18.67 8.47
C THR A 342 -1.14 -17.67 7.87
N GLY A 343 -1.10 -16.43 8.36
CA GLY A 343 -0.43 -15.31 7.70
C GLY A 343 -1.28 -14.72 6.56
N GLY A 344 -2.50 -15.23 6.39
CA GLY A 344 -3.40 -14.77 5.33
C GLY A 344 -3.90 -13.34 5.53
N VAL A 345 -3.72 -12.49 4.53
CA VAL A 345 -4.26 -11.13 4.52
C VAL A 345 -5.74 -11.18 4.18
N LYS A 346 -6.59 -10.96 5.20
CA LYS A 346 -8.06 -11.01 5.07
C LYS A 346 -8.64 -9.76 4.44
N ALA A 347 -8.04 -8.61 4.70
CA ALA A 347 -8.45 -7.32 4.15
C ALA A 347 -7.30 -6.33 4.14
N LEU A 348 -7.31 -5.41 3.17
CA LEU A 348 -6.41 -4.25 3.17
C LEU A 348 -6.98 -3.05 2.41
N VAL A 349 -6.64 -1.84 2.87
CA VAL A 349 -6.91 -0.58 2.18
C VAL A 349 -5.65 0.29 2.22
N GLY A 350 -5.18 0.71 1.06
CA GLY A 350 -3.92 1.45 0.88
C GLY A 350 -4.07 2.97 0.77
N GLY A 351 -5.25 3.53 1.02
CA GLY A 351 -5.43 4.99 0.95
C GLY A 351 -6.86 5.45 1.09
N ARG A 352 -7.02 6.77 1.31
CA ARG A 352 -8.30 7.47 1.33
C ARG A 352 -8.52 8.22 0.01
N GLY A 353 -9.79 8.45 -0.31
CA GLY A 353 -10.18 9.11 -1.53
C GLY A 353 -10.20 8.16 -2.74
N ARG A 354 -10.00 8.74 -3.93
CA ARG A 354 -10.11 8.00 -5.18
C ARG A 354 -8.94 7.03 -5.37
N HIS A 355 -9.25 5.75 -5.53
CA HIS A 355 -8.28 4.73 -5.90
C HIS A 355 -7.68 4.99 -7.30
N VAL A 356 -6.38 4.79 -7.41
CA VAL A 356 -5.63 4.79 -8.68
C VAL A 356 -5.11 3.38 -8.89
N PHE A 357 -5.46 2.78 -10.01
CA PHE A 357 -5.02 1.42 -10.34
C PHE A 357 -3.49 1.30 -10.30
N ARG A 358 -2.99 0.37 -9.49
CA ARG A 358 -1.57 0.19 -9.17
C ARG A 358 -0.87 1.49 -8.72
N GLY A 359 -1.62 2.37 -8.06
CA GLY A 359 -1.08 3.53 -7.37
C GLY A 359 -0.39 3.10 -6.06
N PHE A 360 0.15 4.08 -5.35
CA PHE A 360 0.85 3.85 -4.09
C PHE A 360 -0.08 3.23 -3.04
N ASN A 361 0.24 2.01 -2.61
CA ASN A 361 -0.51 1.27 -1.60
C ASN A 361 0.13 1.47 -0.22
N ARG A 362 -0.47 2.33 0.63
CA ARG A 362 0.10 2.63 1.95
C ARG A 362 0.02 1.47 2.94
N ALA A 363 -0.78 0.46 2.63
CA ALA A 363 -0.84 -0.74 3.47
C ALA A 363 0.43 -1.59 3.37
N THR A 364 1.13 -1.55 2.20
CA THR A 364 2.24 -2.45 1.88
C THR A 364 3.52 -1.72 1.46
N GLU A 365 3.40 -0.61 0.74
CA GLU A 365 4.54 0.12 0.20
C GLU A 365 5.03 1.28 1.09
N LEU A 366 4.22 1.69 2.06
CA LEU A 366 4.56 2.77 3.00
C LEU A 366 5.87 2.45 3.73
N ARG A 367 6.69 3.49 3.93
CA ARG A 367 7.92 3.44 4.73
C ARG A 367 7.92 4.60 5.71
N ARG A 368 7.40 4.35 6.92
CA ARG A 368 7.29 5.34 8.00
C ARG A 368 7.80 4.78 9.32
N GLN A 369 8.30 5.66 10.16
CA GLN A 369 8.77 5.28 11.49
C GLN A 369 7.59 4.81 12.35
N PRO A 370 7.69 3.63 12.97
CA PRO A 370 6.59 3.04 13.74
C PRO A 370 6.39 3.70 15.13
N GLY A 371 7.31 4.54 15.56
CA GLY A 371 7.26 5.13 16.90
C GLY A 371 7.17 4.08 18.00
N SER A 372 6.42 4.36 19.04
CA SER A 372 6.31 3.48 20.22
C SER A 372 5.69 2.11 19.96
N THR A 373 5.15 1.83 18.75
CA THR A 373 4.74 0.45 18.41
C THR A 373 5.93 -0.50 18.26
N LEU A 374 7.15 0.02 18.17
CA LEU A 374 8.36 -0.81 18.11
C LEU A 374 8.81 -1.32 19.51
N LYS A 375 8.42 -0.66 20.61
CA LYS A 375 8.84 -1.01 21.98
C LYS A 375 8.60 -2.47 22.35
N PRO A 376 7.43 -3.08 22.08
CA PRO A 376 7.18 -4.49 22.34
C PRO A 376 8.17 -5.40 21.62
N LEU A 377 8.59 -5.04 20.42
CA LEU A 377 9.44 -5.86 19.54
C LEU A 377 10.92 -5.70 19.87
N ALA A 378 11.39 -4.43 19.98
CA ALA A 378 12.80 -4.10 20.14
C ALA A 378 13.30 -4.19 21.60
N VAL A 379 12.41 -3.97 22.56
CA VAL A 379 12.80 -3.81 23.98
C VAL A 379 12.21 -4.89 24.87
N TYR A 380 10.89 -4.94 24.95
CA TYR A 380 10.22 -5.76 25.97
C TYR A 380 10.30 -7.27 25.65
N THR A 381 10.19 -7.68 24.38
CA THR A 381 10.35 -9.10 24.01
C THR A 381 11.75 -9.64 24.37
N PRO A 382 12.86 -9.02 23.94
CA PRO A 382 14.17 -9.51 24.32
C PRO A 382 14.46 -9.41 25.83
N ALA A 383 13.86 -8.45 26.54
CA ALA A 383 13.96 -8.37 28.00
C ALA A 383 13.24 -9.57 28.68
N LEU A 384 12.03 -9.91 28.24
CA LEU A 384 11.28 -11.05 28.72
C LEU A 384 12.03 -12.38 28.43
N GLU A 385 12.72 -12.48 27.31
CA GLU A 385 13.59 -13.63 26.95
C GLU A 385 14.78 -13.77 27.93
N GLN A 386 15.28 -12.64 28.45
CA GLN A 386 16.38 -12.61 29.43
C GLN A 386 15.93 -12.78 30.90
N GLY A 387 14.65 -13.05 31.13
CA GLY A 387 14.11 -13.36 32.44
C GLY A 387 13.47 -12.21 33.19
N TYR A 388 13.39 -11.01 32.59
CA TYR A 388 12.51 -9.97 33.11
C TYR A 388 11.05 -10.46 33.08
N GLY A 389 10.23 -9.93 33.95
CA GLY A 389 8.80 -10.24 33.98
C GLY A 389 7.94 -8.98 33.89
N PRO A 390 6.62 -9.12 33.70
CA PRO A 390 5.72 -7.97 33.60
C PRO A 390 5.80 -6.98 34.78
N PHE A 391 6.18 -7.45 35.94
CA PHE A 391 6.28 -6.65 37.17
C PHE A 391 7.74 -6.35 37.58
N SER A 392 8.72 -6.62 36.72
CA SER A 392 10.12 -6.21 36.95
C SER A 392 10.21 -4.69 36.99
N LEU A 393 11.01 -4.18 37.95
CA LEU A 393 11.21 -2.75 38.16
C LEU A 393 12.21 -2.19 37.14
N LEU A 394 11.84 -1.08 36.54
CA LEU A 394 12.61 -0.33 35.54
C LEU A 394 12.85 1.08 36.04
N LYS A 395 13.96 1.71 35.65
CA LYS A 395 14.28 3.08 36.01
C LYS A 395 13.58 4.10 35.10
N ASP A 396 12.92 5.08 35.69
CA ASP A 396 12.33 6.23 35.03
C ASP A 396 12.89 7.53 35.64
N GLU A 397 14.19 7.72 35.48
CA GLU A 397 14.98 8.83 36.00
C GLU A 397 15.67 9.57 34.83
N PRO A 398 16.09 10.83 34.98
CA PRO A 398 16.86 11.52 33.96
C PRO A 398 18.05 10.70 33.47
N LEU A 399 18.12 10.41 32.18
CA LEU A 399 19.08 9.50 31.58
C LEU A 399 20.01 10.26 30.63
N ASN A 400 21.32 9.93 30.67
CA ASN A 400 22.30 10.42 29.72
C ASN A 400 23.22 9.29 29.30
N LEU A 401 23.03 8.77 28.09
CA LEU A 401 23.79 7.65 27.52
C LEU A 401 24.64 8.16 26.35
N GLY A 402 25.89 8.55 26.66
CA GLY A 402 26.82 9.05 25.63
C GLY A 402 26.33 10.31 24.90
N GLY A 403 25.58 11.18 25.59
CA GLY A 403 24.98 12.39 25.02
C GLY A 403 23.51 12.23 24.60
N TYR A 404 23.00 11.00 24.45
CA TYR A 404 21.59 10.76 24.19
C TYR A 404 20.77 10.88 25.48
N ARG A 405 19.77 11.78 25.48
CA ARG A 405 18.94 12.13 26.63
C ARG A 405 17.46 11.95 26.29
N PRO A 406 16.90 10.73 26.41
CA PRO A 406 15.49 10.49 26.16
C PRO A 406 14.61 11.20 27.20
N GLN A 407 13.44 11.63 26.77
CA GLN A 407 12.43 12.22 27.65
C GLN A 407 11.10 11.48 27.50
N ASN A 408 10.32 11.39 28.58
CA ASN A 408 8.94 10.94 28.50
C ASN A 408 8.09 12.03 27.83
N TYR A 409 6.98 11.61 27.21
CA TYR A 409 6.08 12.54 26.50
C TYR A 409 5.53 13.66 27.41
N ASP A 410 5.28 13.32 28.67
CA ASP A 410 4.77 14.27 29.69
C ASP A 410 5.88 15.05 30.40
N HIS A 411 7.13 14.93 29.98
CA HIS A 411 8.32 15.54 30.56
C HIS A 411 8.50 15.26 32.07
N THR A 412 7.88 14.18 32.59
CA THR A 412 7.97 13.78 34.00
C THR A 412 8.73 12.49 34.16
N HIS A 413 9.32 12.28 35.36
CA HIS A 413 10.00 11.05 35.76
C HIS A 413 9.34 10.51 37.03
N ARG A 414 9.16 9.20 37.09
CA ARG A 414 8.46 8.48 38.18
C ARG A 414 9.40 7.76 39.12
N GLY A 415 10.72 7.86 38.88
CA GLY A 415 11.78 7.16 39.62
C GLY A 415 11.87 5.68 39.23
N THR A 416 11.02 4.86 39.82
CA THR A 416 10.96 3.42 39.50
C THR A 416 9.54 3.02 39.13
N VAL A 417 9.38 2.30 38.05
CA VAL A 417 8.10 1.80 37.53
C VAL A 417 8.20 0.30 37.21
N THR A 418 7.09 -0.40 37.23
CA THR A 418 7.06 -1.77 36.68
C THR A 418 7.12 -1.76 35.16
N MET A 419 7.55 -2.88 34.54
CA MET A 419 7.48 -3.03 33.08
C MET A 419 6.05 -2.86 32.59
N TYR A 420 5.05 -3.32 33.37
CA TYR A 420 3.63 -3.13 33.08
C TYR A 420 3.26 -1.64 32.99
N GLU A 421 3.60 -0.85 34.01
CA GLU A 421 3.37 0.62 34.00
C GLU A 421 4.11 1.29 32.84
N ALA A 422 5.34 0.93 32.59
CA ALA A 422 6.14 1.50 31.51
C ALA A 422 5.49 1.30 30.13
N ILE A 423 4.91 0.13 29.86
CA ILE A 423 4.30 -0.17 28.57
C ILE A 423 2.89 0.41 28.41
N ILE A 424 2.05 0.37 29.47
CA ILE A 424 0.69 0.90 29.39
C ILE A 424 0.67 2.42 29.20
N HIS A 425 1.63 3.13 29.83
CA HIS A 425 1.81 4.57 29.66
C HIS A 425 2.78 4.92 28.53
N SER A 426 3.34 3.91 27.87
CA SER A 426 4.28 4.09 26.74
C SER A 426 5.51 4.95 27.10
N LEU A 427 6.04 4.86 28.33
CA LEU A 427 7.16 5.64 28.82
C LEU A 427 8.40 5.43 27.95
N ASN A 428 9.13 6.51 27.65
CA ASN A 428 10.31 6.47 26.79
C ASN A 428 11.57 6.13 27.57
N VAL A 429 11.77 6.78 28.70
CA VAL A 429 12.99 6.63 29.52
C VAL A 429 13.18 5.20 29.98
N PRO A 430 12.19 4.50 30.57
CA PRO A 430 12.34 3.10 30.97
C PRO A 430 12.61 2.18 29.79
N ALA A 431 12.04 2.46 28.61
CA ALA A 431 12.28 1.65 27.43
C ALA A 431 13.73 1.77 26.93
N VAL A 432 14.26 2.98 26.86
CA VAL A 432 15.66 3.21 26.45
C VAL A 432 16.62 2.65 27.51
N TRP A 433 16.34 2.88 28.80
CA TRP A 433 17.13 2.32 29.90
C TRP A 433 17.18 0.80 29.78
N LEU A 434 16.04 0.14 29.62
CA LEU A 434 15.95 -1.33 29.52
C LEU A 434 16.71 -1.88 28.31
N LEU A 435 16.58 -1.22 27.13
CA LEU A 435 17.34 -1.63 25.95
C LEU A 435 18.85 -1.52 26.17
N ASN A 436 19.30 -0.47 26.88
CA ASN A 436 20.71 -0.32 27.24
C ASN A 436 21.18 -1.43 28.19
N GLU A 437 20.38 -1.81 29.19
CA GLU A 437 20.69 -2.86 30.16
C GLU A 437 20.78 -4.25 29.53
N ILE A 438 19.82 -4.60 28.65
CA ILE A 438 19.80 -5.90 27.97
C ILE A 438 20.78 -5.97 26.80
N GLY A 439 21.27 -4.84 26.35
CA GLY A 439 22.17 -4.69 25.20
C GLY A 439 21.42 -4.41 23.88
N LEU A 440 21.90 -3.39 23.18
CA LEU A 440 21.33 -2.95 21.88
C LEU A 440 21.25 -4.09 20.85
N ASP A 441 22.27 -4.98 20.83
CA ASP A 441 22.31 -6.11 19.89
C ASP A 441 21.13 -7.06 20.08
N LYS A 442 20.67 -7.27 21.30
CA LYS A 442 19.52 -8.12 21.60
C LYS A 442 18.22 -7.52 21.01
N GLY A 443 18.10 -6.21 21.08
CA GLY A 443 17.00 -5.49 20.40
C GLY A 443 17.05 -5.63 18.87
N MET A 444 18.23 -5.45 18.29
CA MET A 444 18.42 -5.59 16.84
C MET A 444 18.18 -7.02 16.35
N GLU A 445 18.70 -8.04 17.07
CA GLU A 445 18.44 -9.46 16.79
C GLU A 445 16.94 -9.79 16.86
N ALA A 446 16.24 -9.26 17.87
CA ALA A 446 14.80 -9.46 18.00
C ALA A 446 14.04 -8.86 16.79
N LEU A 447 14.32 -7.61 16.43
CA LEU A 447 13.68 -6.97 15.26
C LEU A 447 13.94 -7.74 13.97
N HIS A 448 15.14 -8.28 13.79
CA HIS A 448 15.45 -9.15 12.64
C HIS A 448 14.60 -10.43 12.66
N ARG A 449 14.44 -11.10 13.83
CA ARG A 449 13.56 -12.28 13.96
C ARG A 449 12.10 -11.93 13.67
N PHE A 450 11.63 -10.74 14.06
CA PHE A 450 10.30 -10.23 13.72
C PHE A 450 10.15 -9.91 12.22
N GLY A 451 11.22 -9.92 11.43
CA GLY A 451 11.21 -9.71 9.98
C GLY A 451 11.21 -8.24 9.55
N LEU A 452 11.55 -7.32 10.44
CA LEU A 452 11.54 -5.89 10.11
C LEU A 452 12.78 -5.46 9.32
N PRO A 453 12.63 -4.51 8.36
CA PRO A 453 13.72 -4.05 7.50
C PRO A 453 14.64 -3.08 8.25
N LEU A 454 15.81 -3.55 8.67
CA LEU A 454 16.79 -2.75 9.39
C LEU A 454 17.89 -2.23 8.47
N GLY A 455 18.28 -0.96 8.64
CA GLY A 455 19.45 -0.34 8.08
C GLY A 455 20.65 -0.41 9.03
N LYS A 456 21.85 -0.12 8.54
CA LYS A 456 23.05 -0.02 9.40
C LYS A 456 22.95 1.14 10.40
N GLU A 457 22.26 2.20 10.00
CA GLU A 457 22.01 3.42 10.77
C GLU A 457 21.07 3.20 11.95
N ASP A 458 20.27 2.12 11.93
CA ASP A 458 19.30 1.79 12.98
C ASP A 458 19.94 1.25 14.27
N ARG A 459 21.26 0.92 14.22
CA ARG A 459 21.99 0.39 15.36
C ARG A 459 22.35 1.51 16.36
N GLN A 460 21.32 2.05 17.00
CA GLN A 460 21.39 3.09 18.02
C GLN A 460 20.23 2.98 19.03
N LEU A 461 20.41 3.54 20.24
CA LEU A 461 19.39 3.44 21.30
C LEU A 461 18.05 4.07 20.94
N GLY A 462 18.00 5.00 19.98
CA GLY A 462 16.77 5.57 19.43
C GLY A 462 15.82 4.54 18.83
N ILE A 463 16.32 3.34 18.47
CA ILE A 463 15.49 2.22 17.98
C ILE A 463 14.47 1.78 19.04
N ALA A 464 14.76 1.94 20.35
CA ALA A 464 13.80 1.68 21.43
C ALA A 464 12.50 2.48 21.28
N LEU A 465 12.57 3.64 20.67
CA LEU A 465 11.44 4.57 20.48
C LEU A 465 10.86 4.53 19.05
N GLY A 466 11.36 3.64 18.19
CA GLY A 466 10.89 3.50 16.82
C GLY A 466 11.60 4.36 15.79
N GLY A 467 12.77 4.89 16.12
CA GLY A 467 13.63 5.61 15.18
C GLY A 467 14.27 4.66 14.18
N MET A 468 13.60 4.42 13.05
CA MET A 468 14.06 3.56 11.95
C MET A 468 14.38 4.39 10.70
N SER A 469 15.52 4.11 10.08
CA SER A 469 15.98 4.81 8.86
C SER A 469 15.10 4.52 7.64
N ARG A 470 14.73 3.25 7.45
CA ARG A 470 13.86 2.81 6.34
C ARG A 470 12.38 2.91 6.65
N GLY A 471 12.00 2.83 7.93
CA GLY A 471 10.61 2.72 8.35
C GLY A 471 9.96 1.39 7.99
N VAL A 472 8.67 1.29 8.25
CA VAL A 472 7.86 0.07 8.06
C VAL A 472 6.53 0.38 7.40
N SER A 473 5.85 -0.67 6.90
CA SER A 473 4.48 -0.65 6.42
C SER A 473 3.49 -1.24 7.44
N PRO A 474 2.18 -0.96 7.32
CA PRO A 474 1.16 -1.65 8.10
C PRO A 474 1.22 -3.17 7.98
N LEU A 475 1.47 -3.73 6.80
CA LEU A 475 1.60 -5.19 6.64
C LEU A 475 2.76 -5.76 7.46
N GLU A 476 3.96 -5.16 7.38
CA GLU A 476 5.11 -5.60 8.17
C GLU A 476 4.86 -5.52 9.68
N MET A 477 4.11 -4.51 10.15
CA MET A 477 3.74 -4.38 11.54
C MET A 477 2.67 -5.40 11.96
N ALA A 478 1.70 -5.71 11.08
CA ALA A 478 0.72 -6.77 11.34
C ALA A 478 1.39 -8.14 11.46
N GLU A 479 2.31 -8.49 10.56
CA GLU A 479 3.11 -9.71 10.61
C GLU A 479 3.93 -9.81 11.91
N ALA A 480 4.57 -8.72 12.32
CA ALA A 480 5.36 -8.70 13.54
C ALA A 480 4.51 -8.91 14.80
N TYR A 481 3.32 -8.32 14.87
CA TYR A 481 2.41 -8.48 16.01
C TYR A 481 1.66 -9.82 15.99
N ALA A 482 1.44 -10.41 14.82
CA ALA A 482 0.87 -11.75 14.68
C ALA A 482 1.65 -12.82 15.46
N VAL A 483 2.95 -12.61 15.63
CA VAL A 483 3.82 -13.48 16.45
C VAL A 483 3.25 -13.70 17.85
N PHE A 484 2.71 -12.66 18.48
CA PHE A 484 2.18 -12.76 19.85
C PHE A 484 0.85 -13.51 19.89
N ALA A 485 0.00 -13.33 18.87
CA ALA A 485 -1.26 -14.06 18.72
C ALA A 485 -1.05 -15.52 18.27
N ASN A 486 0.14 -15.84 17.74
CA ASN A 486 0.51 -17.14 17.21
C ASN A 486 1.62 -17.84 18.04
N ASP A 487 1.53 -17.73 19.37
CA ASP A 487 2.41 -18.47 20.33
C ASP A 487 3.92 -18.28 20.04
N GLY A 488 4.34 -17.13 19.51
CA GLY A 488 5.76 -16.80 19.25
C GLY A 488 6.25 -17.16 17.85
N VAL A 489 5.37 -17.57 16.94
CA VAL A 489 5.71 -17.99 15.58
C VAL A 489 5.25 -16.95 14.56
N ARG A 490 6.17 -16.47 13.71
CA ARG A 490 5.87 -15.64 12.53
C ARG A 490 5.56 -16.51 11.32
N LEU A 491 4.53 -16.11 10.60
CA LEU A 491 4.23 -16.52 9.23
C LEU A 491 4.33 -15.30 8.34
N ASP A 492 4.88 -15.48 7.13
CA ASP A 492 4.94 -14.39 6.16
C ASP A 492 3.52 -14.08 5.67
N GLY A 493 3.20 -12.79 5.53
CA GLY A 493 1.92 -12.34 5.01
C GLY A 493 1.76 -12.73 3.54
N HIS A 494 0.56 -13.16 3.16
CA HIS A 494 0.22 -13.50 1.79
C HIS A 494 -1.26 -13.26 1.49
N LEU A 495 -1.54 -12.95 0.22
CA LEU A 495 -2.89 -12.79 -0.27
C LEU A 495 -3.32 -14.05 -1.05
N ILE A 496 -2.39 -14.63 -1.81
CA ILE A 496 -2.65 -15.72 -2.75
C ILE A 496 -2.39 -17.06 -2.08
N THR A 497 -3.40 -17.96 -2.12
CA THR A 497 -3.25 -19.35 -1.67
C THR A 497 -2.90 -20.28 -2.83
N LYS A 498 -3.51 -20.06 -4.01
CA LYS A 498 -3.31 -20.89 -5.19
C LYS A 498 -3.63 -20.13 -6.48
N ILE A 499 -2.88 -20.39 -7.54
CA ILE A 499 -3.14 -19.91 -8.90
C ILE A 499 -3.30 -21.12 -9.81
N VAL A 500 -4.38 -21.14 -10.60
CA VAL A 500 -4.59 -22.12 -11.67
C VAL A 500 -4.85 -21.40 -12.99
N ASP A 501 -4.44 -22.01 -14.11
CA ASP A 501 -4.69 -21.47 -15.43
C ASP A 501 -6.14 -21.71 -15.92
N ALA A 502 -6.45 -21.24 -17.12
CA ALA A 502 -7.77 -21.42 -17.74
C ALA A 502 -8.14 -22.90 -17.93
N TYR A 503 -7.17 -23.79 -18.02
CA TYR A 503 -7.34 -25.23 -18.19
C TYR A 503 -7.44 -26.00 -16.87
N GLY A 504 -7.36 -25.31 -15.72
CA GLY A 504 -7.42 -25.91 -14.39
C GLY A 504 -6.07 -26.48 -13.91
N ARG A 505 -4.96 -26.24 -14.62
CA ARG A 505 -3.63 -26.68 -14.19
C ARG A 505 -3.09 -25.73 -13.13
N LYS A 506 -2.48 -26.30 -12.08
CA LYS A 506 -1.85 -25.52 -11.01
C LYS A 506 -0.61 -24.79 -11.52
N VAL A 507 -0.63 -23.45 -11.47
CA VAL A 507 0.47 -22.56 -11.82
C VAL A 507 1.36 -22.32 -10.61
N ALA A 508 0.72 -21.99 -9.46
CA ALA A 508 1.42 -21.71 -8.21
C ALA A 508 0.56 -22.06 -7.00
N GLU A 509 1.19 -22.26 -5.86
CA GLU A 509 0.54 -22.52 -4.58
C GLU A 509 1.40 -21.96 -3.46
N TRP A 510 0.76 -21.28 -2.50
CA TRP A 510 1.43 -20.78 -1.31
C TRP A 510 2.01 -21.92 -0.48
N LYS A 511 3.21 -21.69 0.05
CA LYS A 511 3.87 -22.61 0.98
C LYS A 511 4.24 -21.83 2.25
N PRO A 512 3.65 -22.18 3.41
CA PRO A 512 3.88 -21.44 4.64
C PRO A 512 5.36 -21.51 5.06
N ARG A 513 5.95 -20.35 5.28
CA ARG A 513 7.27 -20.21 5.86
C ARG A 513 7.12 -19.83 7.33
N ARG A 514 7.50 -20.74 8.22
CA ARG A 514 7.38 -20.58 9.67
C ARG A 514 8.72 -20.18 10.28
N THR A 515 8.73 -19.11 11.06
CA THR A 515 9.91 -18.65 11.80
C THR A 515 9.56 -18.56 13.28
N VAL A 516 10.27 -19.28 14.12
CA VAL A 516 10.15 -19.14 15.59
C VAL A 516 10.87 -17.86 15.98
N VAL A 517 10.13 -16.87 16.44
CA VAL A 517 10.64 -15.56 16.85
C VAL A 517 10.95 -15.54 18.34
N THR A 518 10.02 -16.05 19.14
CA THR A 518 10.15 -16.13 20.60
C THR A 518 9.40 -17.33 21.17
N SER A 519 9.51 -17.57 22.47
CA SER A 519 8.80 -18.67 23.12
C SER A 519 7.31 -18.32 23.35
N LYS A 520 6.45 -19.35 23.40
CA LYS A 520 5.04 -19.22 23.77
C LYS A 520 4.85 -18.47 25.11
N LYS A 521 5.72 -18.73 26.09
CA LYS A 521 5.69 -18.05 27.40
C LYS A 521 5.88 -16.54 27.23
N VAL A 522 6.89 -16.13 26.46
CA VAL A 522 7.19 -14.70 26.20
C VAL A 522 6.05 -14.06 25.42
N ALA A 523 5.49 -14.73 24.40
CA ALA A 523 4.34 -14.24 23.65
C ALA A 523 3.13 -14.01 24.56
N GLN A 524 2.83 -14.92 25.51
CA GLN A 524 1.75 -14.75 26.48
C GLN A 524 2.00 -13.60 27.45
N GLN A 525 3.24 -13.43 27.93
CA GLN A 525 3.61 -12.30 28.78
C GLN A 525 3.46 -10.98 28.04
N MET A 526 3.88 -10.92 26.77
CA MET A 526 3.69 -9.73 25.94
C MET A 526 2.21 -9.46 25.69
N THR A 527 1.40 -10.48 25.41
CA THR A 527 -0.05 -10.32 25.25
C THR A 527 -0.70 -9.72 26.48
N PHE A 528 -0.33 -10.20 27.68
CA PHE A 528 -0.81 -9.62 28.95
C PHE A 528 -0.47 -8.13 29.07
N LEU A 529 0.79 -7.76 28.78
CA LEU A 529 1.23 -6.37 28.80
C LEU A 529 0.43 -5.50 27.81
N LEU A 530 0.21 -6.02 26.59
CA LEU A 530 -0.52 -5.30 25.53
C LEU A 530 -2.03 -5.25 25.76
N GLU A 531 -2.64 -6.24 26.45
CA GLU A 531 -4.01 -6.12 26.95
C GLU A 531 -4.14 -4.97 27.97
N GLY A 532 -3.12 -4.78 28.84
CA GLY A 532 -3.05 -3.63 29.75
C GLY A 532 -3.09 -2.29 29.04
N VAL A 533 -2.37 -2.16 27.91
CA VAL A 533 -2.39 -0.93 27.11
C VAL A 533 -3.80 -0.59 26.62
N ILE A 534 -4.58 -1.59 26.25
CA ILE A 534 -5.98 -1.40 25.79
C ILE A 534 -6.92 -1.18 26.95
N ARG A 535 -6.74 -1.89 28.07
CA ARG A 535 -7.65 -1.85 29.21
C ARG A 535 -7.54 -0.51 29.95
N GLU A 536 -6.36 0.00 30.19
CA GLU A 536 -6.11 1.13 31.07
C GLU A 536 -5.01 2.10 30.58
N GLY A 537 -4.35 1.77 29.46
CA GLY A 537 -3.24 2.56 28.92
C GLY A 537 -3.60 3.49 27.77
N THR A 538 -2.59 3.80 26.95
CA THR A 538 -2.69 4.72 25.81
C THR A 538 -3.64 4.25 24.72
N GLY A 539 -3.93 2.95 24.66
CA GLY A 539 -4.80 2.31 23.64
C GLY A 539 -6.26 2.15 24.06
N LYS A 540 -6.69 2.68 25.18
CA LYS A 540 -8.05 2.41 25.74
C LYS A 540 -9.21 2.75 24.80
N ARG A 541 -9.04 3.71 23.89
CA ARG A 541 -10.06 4.05 22.89
C ARG A 541 -10.18 3.02 21.75
N ALA A 542 -9.24 2.08 21.65
CA ALA A 542 -9.33 0.95 20.74
C ALA A 542 -10.10 -0.25 21.31
N ALA A 543 -10.47 -0.22 22.60
CA ALA A 543 -11.20 -1.31 23.26
C ALA A 543 -12.52 -1.64 22.54
N ILE A 544 -12.76 -2.93 22.31
CA ILE A 544 -13.96 -3.45 21.67
C ILE A 544 -14.85 -4.06 22.76
N PRO A 545 -16.10 -3.59 22.94
CA PRO A 545 -17.00 -4.15 23.95
C PRO A 545 -17.15 -5.67 23.79
N GLY A 546 -16.96 -6.41 24.89
CA GLY A 546 -17.15 -7.86 24.92
C GLY A 546 -16.01 -8.70 24.33
N ARG A 547 -14.94 -8.10 23.76
CA ARG A 547 -13.78 -8.81 23.20
C ARG A 547 -12.49 -8.43 23.92
N GLU A 548 -11.61 -9.39 24.12
CA GLU A 548 -10.24 -9.14 24.56
C GLU A 548 -9.41 -8.68 23.35
N LEU A 549 -8.69 -7.59 23.54
CA LEU A 549 -7.81 -6.98 22.55
C LEU A 549 -6.48 -6.64 23.22
N ALA A 550 -5.38 -7.01 22.59
CA ALA A 550 -4.03 -6.61 22.93
C ALA A 550 -3.49 -5.66 21.83
N GLY A 551 -2.77 -4.61 22.20
CA GLY A 551 -2.29 -3.69 21.16
C GLY A 551 -1.40 -2.57 21.69
N LYS A 552 -0.87 -1.78 20.78
CA LYS A 552 0.05 -0.68 21.07
C LYS A 552 -0.18 0.50 20.13
N THR A 553 -0.19 1.69 20.69
CA THR A 553 -0.18 2.98 20.00
C THR A 553 1.24 3.44 19.71
N GLY A 554 1.44 4.18 18.63
CA GLY A 554 2.70 4.84 18.30
C GLY A 554 2.48 6.17 17.62
N SER A 555 3.25 7.17 18.02
CA SER A 555 3.27 8.49 17.38
C SER A 555 4.72 8.88 17.10
N THR A 556 4.94 9.62 16.00
CA THR A 556 6.22 10.28 15.72
C THR A 556 5.99 11.78 15.64
N GLU A 557 6.87 12.54 16.29
CA GLU A 557 6.77 13.98 16.36
C GLU A 557 7.21 14.65 15.06
N MET A 558 6.73 15.85 14.80
CA MET A 558 7.25 16.71 13.75
C MET A 558 8.70 17.09 14.04
N THR A 559 9.52 17.14 12.99
CA THR A 559 10.94 17.51 13.10
C THR A 559 11.18 18.98 12.76
N ILE A 560 10.13 19.76 12.49
CA ILE A 560 10.20 21.19 12.13
C ILE A 560 10.20 21.99 13.43
N PRO A 561 11.22 22.82 13.69
CA PRO A 561 11.31 23.63 14.90
C PRO A 561 10.08 24.54 15.08
N GLY A 562 9.52 24.56 16.29
CA GLY A 562 8.37 25.41 16.63
C GLY A 562 7.00 24.82 16.32
N ILE A 563 6.94 23.61 15.74
CA ILE A 563 5.70 22.89 15.49
C ILE A 563 5.55 21.78 16.52
N ASP A 564 4.59 21.93 17.43
CA ASP A 564 4.15 20.88 18.35
C ASP A 564 3.05 20.06 17.66
N GLY A 565 3.46 19.01 16.93
CA GLY A 565 2.56 18.21 16.11
C GLY A 565 3.08 16.80 15.89
N VAL A 566 2.20 15.94 15.40
CA VAL A 566 2.45 14.54 15.13
C VAL A 566 2.51 14.31 13.62
N LYS A 567 3.56 13.65 13.18
CA LYS A 567 3.80 13.30 11.77
C LYS A 567 3.10 12.00 11.37
N ASP A 568 3.26 10.96 12.18
CA ASP A 568 2.69 9.64 11.96
C ASP A 568 1.97 9.16 13.21
N GLN A 569 0.80 8.57 13.03
CA GLN A 569 0.06 7.84 14.06
C GLN A 569 -0.10 6.39 13.66
N TRP A 570 0.13 5.50 14.62
CA TRP A 570 0.01 4.07 14.46
C TRP A 570 -0.89 3.46 15.53
N MET A 571 -1.67 2.48 15.13
CA MET A 571 -2.31 1.54 16.04
C MET A 571 -2.15 0.14 15.49
N VAL A 572 -1.52 -0.74 16.27
CA VAL A 572 -1.38 -2.17 15.96
C VAL A 572 -1.96 -2.96 17.11
N GLY A 573 -2.84 -3.88 16.82
CA GLY A 573 -3.48 -4.68 17.85
C GLY A 573 -4.06 -5.98 17.30
N TYR A 574 -4.38 -6.90 18.21
CA TYR A 574 -4.85 -8.22 17.84
C TYR A 574 -5.80 -8.83 18.89
N THR A 575 -6.69 -9.66 18.40
CA THR A 575 -7.42 -10.68 19.14
C THR A 575 -6.74 -12.03 18.90
N PRO A 576 -7.17 -13.14 19.52
CA PRO A 576 -6.66 -14.47 19.15
C PRO A 576 -6.88 -14.87 17.69
N GLN A 577 -7.81 -14.21 16.98
CA GLN A 577 -8.28 -14.57 15.63
C GLN A 577 -7.78 -13.62 14.54
N LEU A 578 -7.57 -12.36 14.86
CA LEU A 578 -7.32 -11.33 13.86
C LEU A 578 -6.30 -10.29 14.37
N VAL A 579 -5.36 -9.93 13.53
CA VAL A 579 -4.42 -8.83 13.74
C VAL A 579 -4.77 -7.68 12.82
N GLY A 580 -4.80 -6.47 13.36
CA GLY A 580 -4.94 -5.24 12.58
C GLY A 580 -3.74 -4.33 12.77
N ALA A 581 -3.32 -3.65 11.70
CA ALA A 581 -2.35 -2.57 11.75
C ALA A 581 -2.86 -1.39 10.93
N LEU A 582 -2.81 -0.20 11.52
CA LEU A 582 -3.26 1.06 10.94
C LEU A 582 -2.16 2.11 11.05
N TRP A 583 -1.88 2.78 9.95
CA TRP A 583 -1.13 4.03 9.89
C TRP A 583 -2.04 5.19 9.47
N LEU A 584 -1.80 6.38 10.03
CA LEU A 584 -2.49 7.64 9.73
C LEU A 584 -1.45 8.78 9.67
N GLY A 585 -1.53 9.64 8.65
CA GLY A 585 -0.64 10.78 8.47
C GLY A 585 -0.77 11.44 7.10
N TYR A 586 0.02 12.46 6.85
CA TYR A 586 0.13 13.04 5.52
C TYR A 586 1.23 12.38 4.71
N ASP A 587 1.04 12.25 3.40
CA ASP A 587 2.08 11.73 2.50
C ASP A 587 3.34 12.58 2.53
N ARG A 588 3.15 13.90 2.64
CA ARG A 588 4.21 14.90 2.76
C ARG A 588 3.87 15.84 3.90
N PRO A 589 4.32 15.52 5.12
CA PRO A 589 4.13 16.41 6.25
C PRO A 589 5.01 17.66 6.09
N ASP A 590 4.44 18.82 6.36
CA ASP A 590 5.09 20.13 6.34
C ASP A 590 4.54 21.04 7.44
N GLU A 591 4.80 22.34 7.38
CA GLU A 591 4.38 23.33 8.37
C GLU A 591 2.86 23.47 8.52
N THR A 592 2.09 23.02 7.52
CA THR A 592 0.63 23.09 7.47
C THR A 592 -0.04 21.72 7.52
N HIS A 593 0.68 20.64 7.13
CA HIS A 593 0.19 19.29 7.04
C HIS A 593 0.82 18.37 8.09
N TYR A 594 0.26 18.42 9.30
CA TYR A 594 0.60 17.57 10.44
C TYR A 594 -0.65 17.24 11.25
N LEU A 595 -0.55 16.28 12.15
CA LEU A 595 -1.64 15.88 13.02
C LEU A 595 -1.51 16.59 14.37
N THR A 596 -2.63 17.09 14.90
CA THR A 596 -2.70 17.81 16.19
C THR A 596 -3.15 16.91 17.34
N THR A 597 -3.46 15.65 17.06
CA THR A 597 -3.91 14.65 18.03
C THR A 597 -2.89 13.54 18.17
N THR A 598 -2.97 12.76 19.24
CA THR A 598 -2.16 11.57 19.45
C THR A 598 -2.77 10.32 18.82
N SER A 599 -1.98 9.27 18.66
CA SER A 599 -2.45 7.95 18.16
C SER A 599 -3.53 7.34 19.07
N GLY A 600 -3.49 7.61 20.37
CA GLY A 600 -4.52 7.17 21.33
C GLY A 600 -5.87 7.89 21.16
N GLU A 601 -5.86 9.08 20.57
CA GLU A 601 -7.07 9.89 20.33
C GLU A 601 -7.72 9.63 18.99
N THR A 602 -6.96 9.38 17.93
CA THR A 602 -7.50 9.25 16.58
C THR A 602 -7.29 7.86 16.00
N ALA A 603 -6.04 7.41 15.82
CA ALA A 603 -5.76 6.10 15.20
C ALA A 603 -6.41 4.95 15.98
N ALA A 604 -6.45 5.02 17.33
CA ALA A 604 -7.10 4.01 18.18
C ALA A 604 -8.62 3.94 17.94
N ILE A 605 -9.29 5.06 17.71
CA ILE A 605 -10.74 5.10 17.44
C ILE A 605 -11.03 4.50 16.06
N ILE A 606 -10.28 4.91 15.03
CA ILE A 606 -10.43 4.37 13.67
C ILE A 606 -10.20 2.86 13.68
N PHE A 607 -9.13 2.42 14.35
CA PHE A 607 -8.80 1.00 14.51
C PHE A 607 -9.93 0.22 15.20
N ARG A 608 -10.53 0.78 16.27
CA ARG A 608 -11.69 0.16 16.92
C ARG A 608 -12.83 -0.06 15.93
N HIS A 609 -13.20 0.97 15.17
CA HIS A 609 -14.28 0.85 14.19
C HIS A 609 -14.00 -0.21 13.13
N ILE A 610 -12.73 -0.34 12.69
CA ILE A 610 -12.32 -1.38 11.75
C ILE A 610 -12.50 -2.77 12.39
N MET A 611 -11.88 -3.01 13.54
CA MET A 611 -11.89 -4.32 14.19
C MET A 611 -13.27 -4.74 14.69
N GLU A 612 -14.05 -3.79 15.20
CA GLU A 612 -15.43 -4.04 15.66
C GLU A 612 -16.33 -4.52 14.53
N LYS A 613 -16.26 -3.84 13.36
CA LYS A 613 -17.01 -4.23 12.17
C LYS A 613 -16.48 -5.54 11.54
N ALA A 614 -15.17 -5.69 11.45
CA ALA A 614 -14.56 -6.88 10.87
C ALA A 614 -14.81 -8.16 11.69
N LEU A 615 -15.00 -8.03 12.99
CA LEU A 615 -15.23 -9.14 13.91
C LEU A 615 -16.72 -9.29 14.30
N ALA A 616 -17.65 -8.55 13.68
CA ALA A 616 -19.06 -8.53 14.07
C ALA A 616 -19.69 -9.92 14.02
N ASP A 617 -19.41 -10.68 12.98
CA ASP A 617 -19.95 -12.02 12.75
C ASP A 617 -19.04 -13.15 13.28
N GLU A 618 -17.87 -12.79 13.84
CA GLU A 618 -16.90 -13.75 14.34
C GLU A 618 -17.19 -14.15 15.80
N PRO A 619 -17.03 -15.42 16.18
CA PRO A 619 -17.18 -15.86 17.56
C PRO A 619 -16.19 -15.16 18.48
N VAL A 620 -16.58 -14.91 19.74
CA VAL A 620 -15.70 -14.29 20.72
C VAL A 620 -14.72 -15.34 21.26
N VAL A 621 -13.45 -15.19 20.93
CA VAL A 621 -12.34 -16.01 21.46
C VAL A 621 -11.51 -15.19 22.43
N ARG A 622 -11.15 -15.78 23.57
CA ARG A 622 -10.35 -15.15 24.62
C ARG A 622 -8.89 -15.62 24.57
N PHE A 623 -7.98 -14.76 25.04
CA PHE A 623 -6.58 -15.14 25.19
C PHE A 623 -6.42 -16.22 26.30
N SER A 624 -5.59 -17.21 26.02
CA SER A 624 -5.21 -18.22 27.02
C SER A 624 -3.90 -17.81 27.69
N LEU A 625 -3.99 -17.18 28.87
CA LEU A 625 -2.84 -16.65 29.62
C LEU A 625 -2.73 -17.23 31.06
N PRO A 626 -2.72 -18.58 31.25
CA PRO A 626 -2.84 -19.17 32.55
C PRO A 626 -1.69 -18.81 33.51
N LEU A 627 -0.44 -18.85 33.03
CA LEU A 627 0.75 -18.59 33.84
C LEU A 627 0.88 -17.12 34.26
N VAL A 628 0.49 -16.21 33.39
CA VAL A 628 0.59 -14.76 33.66
C VAL A 628 -0.47 -14.32 34.65
N LYS A 629 -1.71 -14.83 34.53
CA LYS A 629 -2.80 -14.56 35.49
C LYS A 629 -2.48 -15.05 36.90
N GLN A 630 -1.73 -16.13 37.02
CA GLN A 630 -1.23 -16.59 38.31
C GLN A 630 -0.21 -15.61 38.90
N ALA A 631 0.78 -15.19 38.13
CA ALA A 631 1.79 -14.22 38.57
C ALA A 631 1.19 -12.87 38.96
N GLU A 632 0.16 -12.39 38.23
CA GLU A 632 -0.61 -11.19 38.58
C GLU A 632 -1.29 -11.30 39.94
N ARG A 633 -1.96 -12.43 40.20
CA ARG A 633 -2.61 -12.69 41.49
C ARG A 633 -1.61 -12.73 42.65
N GLU A 634 -0.42 -13.31 42.44
CA GLU A 634 0.66 -13.36 43.42
C GLU A 634 1.23 -11.96 43.68
N HIS A 635 1.41 -11.16 42.64
CA HIS A 635 1.88 -9.75 42.76
C HIS A 635 0.88 -8.91 43.57
N LYS A 636 -0.41 -8.93 43.21
CA LYS A 636 -1.50 -8.23 43.94
C LYS A 636 -1.61 -8.64 45.42
N LYS A 637 -1.25 -9.87 45.74
CA LYS A 637 -1.19 -10.33 47.15
C LYS A 637 0.01 -9.79 47.93
N ARG A 638 1.09 -9.41 47.24
CA ARG A 638 2.32 -8.84 47.80
C ARG A 638 2.33 -7.32 47.90
N GLU A 639 1.46 -6.66 47.16
CA GLU A 639 1.28 -5.21 47.32
C GLU A 639 0.76 -4.93 48.74
N PRO A 640 1.41 -4.00 49.50
CA PRO A 640 0.91 -3.56 50.81
C PRO A 640 -0.51 -3.06 50.63
N LYS A 641 -1.48 -3.65 51.30
CA LYS A 641 -2.83 -3.08 51.35
C LYS A 641 -2.66 -1.61 51.77
N ALA A 642 -3.17 -0.70 50.94
CA ALA A 642 -3.27 0.69 51.31
C ALA A 642 -3.89 0.75 52.73
N PRO A 643 -3.32 1.52 53.66
CA PRO A 643 -3.87 1.63 55.01
C PRO A 643 -5.36 1.96 54.87
N GLU A 644 -6.22 1.09 55.44
CA GLU A 644 -7.64 1.38 55.51
C GLU A 644 -7.80 2.82 56.01
N SER A 645 -8.41 3.65 55.23
CA SER A 645 -8.70 5.03 55.63
C SER A 645 -9.54 4.94 56.89
N VAL A 646 -8.91 5.20 58.04
CA VAL A 646 -9.61 5.34 59.32
C VAL A 646 -10.64 6.42 59.09
N PRO A 647 -11.93 6.13 59.26
CA PRO A 647 -12.94 7.16 59.10
C PRO A 647 -12.60 8.32 60.04
N PRO A 648 -12.70 9.57 59.62
CA PRO A 648 -12.33 10.73 60.47
C PRO A 648 -13.15 10.67 61.76
N LYS A 649 -12.47 10.57 62.93
CA LYS A 649 -13.08 10.70 64.23
C LYS A 649 -13.90 11.99 64.21
N VAL A 650 -15.19 11.86 64.37
CA VAL A 650 -16.12 12.99 64.61
C VAL A 650 -15.65 13.69 65.85
N LYS A 651 -15.12 14.88 65.70
CA LYS A 651 -14.84 15.77 66.83
C LYS A 651 -16.17 16.08 67.52
N GLU A 652 -16.35 15.55 68.73
CA GLU A 652 -17.43 16.01 69.62
C GLU A 652 -17.27 17.50 69.86
N LYS A 653 -18.35 18.25 69.58
CA LYS A 653 -18.47 19.67 69.96
C LYS A 653 -18.67 19.72 71.47
N PRO A 654 -18.03 20.70 72.19
CA PRO A 654 -18.20 20.91 73.63
C PRO A 654 -19.66 21.22 73.96
N ARG A 655 -20.21 20.53 74.99
CA ARG A 655 -21.50 20.84 75.64
C ARG A 655 -21.43 22.16 76.36
N THR A 656 -22.29 23.08 76.01
CA THR A 656 -22.65 24.25 76.90
C THR A 656 -23.88 23.85 77.68
N PRO A 657 -23.98 24.32 79.02
CA PRO A 657 -25.01 23.90 79.96
C PRO A 657 -26.33 24.61 79.76
N GLY A 658 -27.35 23.96 80.21
CA GLY A 658 -28.76 24.16 80.01
C GLY A 658 -29.43 25.41 80.46
N HIS A 659 -30.60 25.65 79.97
CA HIS A 659 -31.72 26.21 80.65
C HIS A 659 -33.02 25.56 80.27
N GLU A 660 -33.78 25.21 81.37
CA GLU A 660 -35.10 24.62 81.40
C GLU A 660 -36.19 25.51 80.87
N LYS A 661 -37.28 24.86 80.52
CA LYS A 661 -38.71 25.24 80.58
C LYS A 661 -39.43 25.55 79.26
N GLY A 662 -40.47 24.72 79.04
CA GLY A 662 -41.67 25.23 78.43
C GLY A 662 -42.48 24.21 77.63
N LYS A 663 -43.41 23.54 78.30
CA LYS A 663 -44.51 22.74 77.74
C LYS A 663 -45.34 23.53 76.71
N ASN A 664 -45.78 22.92 75.61
CA ASN A 664 -47.20 22.66 75.25
C ASN A 664 -47.30 22.18 73.79
N LYS A 665 -47.82 21.03 73.65
CA LYS A 665 -49.17 20.56 73.25
C LYS A 665 -49.71 21.00 71.90
N LYS A 666 -50.10 19.97 71.19
CA LYS A 666 -51.23 19.88 70.23
C LYS A 666 -51.01 20.55 68.85
N GLU A 667 -51.46 20.05 67.73
CA GLU A 667 -52.46 19.07 67.30
C GLU A 667 -52.32 18.84 65.79
N LYS A 668 -52.51 17.61 65.33
CA LYS A 668 -53.28 17.11 64.18
C LYS A 668 -53.77 18.09 63.10
N LYS A 669 -53.59 17.72 61.83
CA LYS A 669 -54.58 17.33 60.85
C LYS A 669 -53.93 17.29 59.47
N GLU A 670 -53.91 16.16 58.84
CA GLU A 670 -54.81 15.60 57.83
C GLU A 670 -55.33 16.54 56.73
N LYS A 671 -55.12 16.09 55.58
CA LYS A 671 -55.98 15.88 54.37
C LYS A 671 -55.40 16.56 53.16
N LYS A 672 -55.13 15.79 52.13
CA LYS A 672 -55.93 15.15 51.08
C LYS A 672 -56.11 16.02 49.84
N HIS A 673 -55.82 15.36 48.75
CA HIS A 673 -56.44 15.43 47.41
C HIS A 673 -56.21 16.66 46.50
N GLY A 674 -55.82 16.31 45.26
CA GLY A 674 -56.54 16.72 44.06
C GLY A 674 -55.67 16.63 42.81
N LYS A 675 -55.97 15.65 42.10
CA LYS A 675 -56.09 15.41 40.69
C LYS A 675 -56.20 16.67 39.78
N GLY A 676 -55.64 16.53 38.62
CA GLY A 676 -56.31 17.02 37.42
C GLY A 676 -55.36 17.46 36.31
N HIS A 677 -55.25 16.62 35.29
CA HIS A 677 -55.54 16.87 33.86
C HIS A 677 -54.97 18.19 33.29
N GLY A 678 -54.28 18.22 32.21
CA GLY A 678 -54.46 17.67 30.91
C GLY A 678 -53.98 18.63 29.86
N GLY A 679 -53.63 18.15 28.68
CA GLY A 679 -53.72 18.89 27.40
C GLY A 679 -52.41 19.34 26.82
N LYS A 680 -51.89 18.58 25.92
CA LYS A 680 -51.93 18.64 24.43
C LYS A 680 -51.57 19.99 23.79
N HIS A 681 -50.78 19.82 22.76
CA HIS A 681 -50.50 20.60 21.57
C HIS A 681 -49.21 21.46 21.69
N GLU A 682 -48.28 21.44 20.76
CA GLU A 682 -48.16 20.96 19.34
C GLU A 682 -46.77 20.38 19.12
#